data_804c8517a377c96a832908bdae8c7b54
#
_entry.id   804c8517a377c96a832908bdae8c7b54
#
_cell.length_a   1.000
_cell.length_b   1.000
_cell.length_c   1.000
_cell.angle_alpha   90.00
_cell.angle_beta   90.00
_cell.angle_gamma   90.00
#
_symmetry.space_group_name_H-M   'P 1'
#
loop_
_entity.id
_entity.type
_entity.pdbx_description
1 polymer ?
#
loop_
_entity_poly.entity_id
_entity_poly.type
_entity_poly.pdbx_seq_one_letter_code
_entity_poly.pdbx_strand_id
1 'polypeptide(L)'
;MTPFLQQIAKCFYDAYGADVQQMAFIFPNRRAGLFFRKYLSQTVGHPMFSPAILTLNGLFEQLSMLQPADHLQMLFLLYHIYVRRSQRQETFDDFVHWGEMLLSDFNDVDNYLVDARQLFTNASHLHEFEKDLSYLEPEQVEAIRSFWAAFRPDTEDDGNRRSFLGVWDILHDIYLDFRAELTDRGRGYEGMIARDVVERIRREGGADLSYSRVVFVGFNALSRAEEALLVELQKQGIADFYWDAGTINADAGEDGFRRVLDKDNRAAHFLRDYLRRFPSDLPLPPEEPNEPVITLTGLPSRIGQTKHVHELLLRMADGRLRMTEDEALRTAVVLPDEQLLIPILNAIPHTVPHINITLGYPLSGTPVASLIEDVLALQKNLRTTSSGGVEYYHREVTAILNHRYVRRAAPRIVADLLSNIITNNRIYISADDLAQTDLLRLIFRRVRSAADLSRYLIDLLKGLNGLFPDRIDETADDDATDPVGMDAVEGEFTYAYYTTLTRMNDLIAEAQISMSVDTYTRLLARLIESVSIPFRGEPLAGLQIMGVLETRVLDFDRLIILSMNEGLFPARGATPSFIPHTLRHGFGLPTFELRDSVFAYYFYRMISRARSVNLLYDTRTDGFRTTGEVSRFIHQLRYHYEVPMKDEAPAFAIASSDDLRLRIDKTGDVLHQLESFLGEGEKALSASTINSYIDCPLRFCLSSVMGLQEEDEITESVENRLFGSILHRVMEGIYKPLCNATVDKAWLGSVIANRENLRHKIDEAFAELFFHTPGDVRPLTGQNSLTAAMIEKYILRILRYDQSLAPFVYVGSERRILSAFPLSDGRRVRLKGYIDRLDEVDRSLRIVDYKTGTEKKMQFATPADLFDRDKGLNRQSAVMQVLIYAWMLHAENLTRSLPLRPSIYYVRSLFKDTFDPSIYTKEEGQRTYGLLIDDFVGQCLPDFEIAMRHVLDELFDPRIPFIQTNEEKSCSYCTFRELCGRKKAVS
;
A
#
# COMPACT_ATOMS: atom_id res chain seq x y z
N MET A 1 8.11 28.91 30.29
CA MET A 1 8.21 28.00 31.45
C MET A 1 9.60 27.41 31.50
N THR A 2 10.20 27.26 32.69
CA THR A 2 11.53 26.62 32.77
C THR A 2 11.36 25.12 32.61
N PRO A 3 12.09 24.48 31.65
CA PRO A 3 11.99 23.04 31.45
C PRO A 3 12.28 22.21 32.69
N PHE A 4 11.56 21.08 32.85
CA PHE A 4 11.73 20.21 34.01
C PHE A 4 13.18 19.74 34.21
N LEU A 5 13.86 19.31 33.14
CA LEU A 5 15.26 18.90 33.20
C LEU A 5 16.19 20.05 33.57
N GLN A 6 15.88 21.28 33.20
CA GLN A 6 16.66 22.47 33.56
C GLN A 6 16.47 22.80 35.07
N GLN A 7 15.26 22.60 35.60
CA GLN A 7 15.02 22.76 37.02
C GLN A 7 15.82 21.75 37.83
N ILE A 8 15.84 20.47 37.42
CA ILE A 8 16.66 19.42 38.04
C ILE A 8 18.15 19.79 38.00
N ALA A 9 18.66 20.14 36.81
CA ALA A 9 20.09 20.49 36.61
C ALA A 9 20.50 21.64 37.55
N LYS A 10 19.65 22.68 37.65
CA LYS A 10 19.88 23.84 38.51
C LYS A 10 19.82 23.45 39.96
N CYS A 11 18.79 22.72 40.39
CA CYS A 11 18.58 22.30 41.78
C CYS A 11 19.78 21.51 42.33
N PHE A 12 20.25 20.54 41.55
CA PHE A 12 21.40 19.72 41.93
C PHE A 12 22.71 20.49 41.95
N TYR A 13 22.95 21.37 40.95
CA TYR A 13 24.18 22.18 40.92
C TYR A 13 24.18 23.19 42.05
N ASP A 14 23.06 23.83 42.37
CA ASP A 14 22.94 24.79 43.47
C ASP A 14 23.17 24.09 44.83
N ALA A 15 22.74 22.83 45.01
CA ALA A 15 22.89 22.07 46.25
C ALA A 15 24.27 21.41 46.44
N TYR A 16 24.85 20.86 45.34
CA TYR A 16 26.05 20.00 45.42
C TYR A 16 27.27 20.54 44.69
N GLY A 17 27.11 21.60 43.89
CA GLY A 17 28.22 22.20 43.10
C GLY A 17 28.93 21.15 42.21
N ALA A 18 30.28 21.09 42.31
CA ALA A 18 31.09 20.16 41.53
C ALA A 18 30.90 18.70 41.93
N ASP A 19 30.36 18.36 43.08
CA ASP A 19 30.17 16.96 43.53
C ASP A 19 29.11 16.24 42.73
N VAL A 20 28.31 16.95 41.93
CA VAL A 20 27.39 16.37 40.93
C VAL A 20 28.11 15.40 40.00
N GLN A 21 29.41 15.58 39.69
CA GLN A 21 30.21 14.68 38.88
C GLN A 21 30.32 13.23 39.41
N GLN A 22 30.12 13.05 40.74
CA GLN A 22 30.18 11.73 41.41
C GLN A 22 28.84 11.01 41.42
N MET A 23 27.78 11.62 40.87
CA MET A 23 26.43 11.08 40.87
C MET A 23 26.11 10.40 39.55
N ALA A 24 25.10 9.53 39.56
CA ALA A 24 24.48 8.96 38.38
C ALA A 24 23.05 9.48 38.20
N PHE A 25 22.73 10.00 37.05
CA PHE A 25 21.36 10.41 36.70
C PHE A 25 20.77 9.39 35.71
N ILE A 26 19.64 8.83 36.10
CA ILE A 26 18.95 7.77 35.38
C ILE A 26 17.73 8.37 34.66
N PHE A 27 17.62 8.20 33.36
CA PHE A 27 16.53 8.73 32.50
C PHE A 27 15.77 7.61 31.82
N PRO A 28 14.49 7.85 31.42
CA PRO A 28 13.71 6.86 30.67
C PRO A 28 14.18 6.68 29.21
N ASN A 29 14.96 7.62 28.67
CA ASN A 29 15.58 7.53 27.37
C ASN A 29 16.90 8.32 27.30
N ARG A 30 17.76 7.99 26.32
CA ARG A 30 19.08 8.64 26.12
C ARG A 30 18.96 10.13 25.83
N ARG A 31 17.88 10.56 25.15
CA ARG A 31 17.69 11.94 24.73
C ARG A 31 17.45 12.88 25.92
N ALA A 32 16.62 12.47 26.87
CA ALA A 32 16.45 13.22 28.12
C ALA A 32 17.81 13.48 28.80
N GLY A 33 18.69 12.50 28.80
CA GLY A 33 20.06 12.65 29.32
C GLY A 33 20.90 13.67 28.53
N LEU A 34 20.77 13.76 27.20
CA LEU A 34 21.46 14.77 26.39
C LEU A 34 20.95 16.18 26.69
N PHE A 35 19.63 16.38 26.78
CA PHE A 35 19.04 17.66 27.18
C PHE A 35 19.44 18.07 28.60
N PHE A 36 19.43 17.12 29.53
CA PHE A 36 19.90 17.36 30.89
C PHE A 36 21.36 17.84 30.91
N ARG A 37 22.26 17.18 30.16
CA ARG A 37 23.68 17.59 30.01
C ARG A 37 23.82 19.02 29.47
N LYS A 38 23.01 19.36 28.45
CA LYS A 38 22.95 20.73 27.90
C LYS A 38 22.57 21.74 28.99
N TYR A 39 21.48 21.50 29.70
CA TYR A 39 21.00 22.40 30.76
C TYR A 39 21.99 22.49 31.93
N LEU A 40 22.62 21.38 32.31
CA LEU A 40 23.64 21.37 33.34
C LEU A 40 24.86 22.22 32.89
N SER A 41 25.33 22.05 31.66
CA SER A 41 26.43 22.84 31.10
C SER A 41 26.11 24.35 31.04
N GLN A 42 24.87 24.71 30.70
CA GLN A 42 24.39 26.10 30.71
C GLN A 42 24.33 26.69 32.13
N THR A 43 23.97 25.85 33.11
CA THR A 43 23.87 26.26 34.52
C THR A 43 25.25 26.45 35.11
N VAL A 44 26.19 25.55 34.82
CA VAL A 44 27.57 25.57 35.38
C VAL A 44 28.40 26.69 34.81
N GLY A 45 28.34 26.97 33.52
CA GLY A 45 29.06 28.08 32.83
C GLY A 45 30.59 27.95 32.74
N HIS A 46 31.17 26.86 33.24
CA HIS A 46 32.62 26.57 33.17
C HIS A 46 32.88 25.08 32.98
N PRO A 47 34.04 24.63 32.51
CA PRO A 47 34.34 23.21 32.31
C PRO A 47 34.24 22.42 33.61
N MET A 48 33.48 21.31 33.58
CA MET A 48 33.27 20.37 34.68
C MET A 48 33.19 18.96 34.12
N PHE A 49 33.58 17.93 34.87
CA PHE A 49 33.35 16.54 34.46
C PHE A 49 31.85 16.23 34.56
N SER A 50 31.32 15.61 33.55
CA SER A 50 29.89 15.19 33.46
C SER A 50 29.62 14.13 34.50
N PRO A 51 28.46 14.18 35.20
CA PRO A 51 27.98 13.03 35.96
C PRO A 51 27.72 11.84 35.01
N ALA A 52 27.60 10.65 35.57
CA ALA A 52 27.15 9.48 34.82
C ALA A 52 25.69 9.69 34.37
N ILE A 53 25.44 9.52 33.09
CA ILE A 53 24.10 9.66 32.49
C ILE A 53 23.73 8.32 31.85
N LEU A 54 22.74 7.66 32.44
CA LEU A 54 22.36 6.30 32.13
C LEU A 54 20.85 6.23 31.81
N THR A 55 20.47 5.16 31.12
CA THR A 55 19.07 4.71 31.09
C THR A 55 18.87 3.64 32.17
N LEU A 56 17.61 3.33 32.49
CA LEU A 56 17.32 2.30 33.47
C LEU A 56 17.84 0.92 33.05
N ASN A 57 17.69 0.58 31.74
CA ASN A 57 18.28 -0.64 31.18
C ASN A 57 19.81 -0.64 31.29
N GLY A 58 20.46 0.50 31.02
CA GLY A 58 21.91 0.65 31.18
C GLY A 58 22.36 0.46 32.65
N LEU A 59 21.54 0.84 33.63
CA LEU A 59 21.81 0.59 35.04
C LEU A 59 21.68 -0.92 35.37
N PHE A 60 20.64 -1.58 34.86
CA PHE A 60 20.50 -3.04 35.00
C PHE A 60 21.68 -3.80 34.34
N GLU A 61 22.11 -3.39 33.14
CA GLU A 61 23.28 -3.99 32.46
C GLU A 61 24.58 -3.82 33.26
N GLN A 62 24.79 -2.67 33.90
CA GLN A 62 25.96 -2.47 34.82
C GLN A 62 25.89 -3.36 36.06
N LEU A 63 24.70 -3.57 36.60
CA LEU A 63 24.50 -4.41 37.78
C LEU A 63 24.42 -5.90 37.45
N SER A 64 24.21 -6.31 36.20
CA SER A 64 24.01 -7.68 35.80
C SER A 64 25.34 -8.35 35.45
N MET A 65 25.42 -9.68 35.67
CA MET A 65 26.44 -10.55 35.10
C MET A 65 26.05 -11.12 33.76
N LEU A 66 24.78 -10.98 33.36
CA LEU A 66 24.23 -11.46 32.10
C LEU A 66 24.27 -10.37 31.05
N GLN A 67 24.58 -10.74 29.81
CA GLN A 67 24.54 -9.88 28.66
C GLN A 67 23.20 -10.07 27.92
N PRO A 68 22.64 -9.03 27.29
CA PRO A 68 21.43 -9.18 26.50
C PRO A 68 21.57 -10.25 25.41
N ALA A 69 20.56 -11.11 25.28
CA ALA A 69 20.47 -12.14 24.26
C ALA A 69 19.81 -11.62 22.99
N ASP A 70 20.24 -12.15 21.83
CA ASP A 70 19.58 -11.88 20.57
C ASP A 70 18.19 -12.54 20.49
N HIS A 71 17.20 -11.84 19.95
CA HIS A 71 15.83 -12.32 19.87
C HIS A 71 15.68 -13.62 19.07
N LEU A 72 16.37 -13.75 17.92
CA LEU A 72 16.33 -14.97 17.11
C LEU A 72 17.06 -16.13 17.79
N GLN A 73 18.20 -15.85 18.47
CA GLN A 73 18.87 -16.86 19.28
C GLN A 73 17.97 -17.42 20.37
N MET A 74 17.24 -16.53 21.05
CA MET A 74 16.27 -16.94 22.08
C MET A 74 15.16 -17.81 21.50
N LEU A 75 14.60 -17.41 20.34
CA LEU A 75 13.53 -18.17 19.67
C LEU A 75 13.99 -19.56 19.25
N PHE A 76 15.19 -19.67 18.68
CA PHE A 76 15.77 -20.95 18.29
C PHE A 76 16.11 -21.85 19.50
N LEU A 77 16.65 -21.26 20.55
CA LEU A 77 16.91 -21.96 21.81
C LEU A 77 15.61 -22.51 22.41
N LEU A 78 14.58 -21.66 22.47
CA LEU A 78 13.27 -22.04 23.00
C LEU A 78 12.64 -23.18 22.19
N TYR A 79 12.78 -23.17 20.85
CA TYR A 79 12.34 -24.28 20.00
C TYR A 79 13.05 -25.60 20.35
N HIS A 80 14.36 -25.59 20.51
CA HIS A 80 15.09 -26.81 20.86
C HIS A 80 14.68 -27.37 22.25
N ILE A 81 14.42 -26.48 23.22
CA ILE A 81 13.95 -26.90 24.54
C ILE A 81 12.54 -27.47 24.43
N TYR A 82 11.66 -26.82 23.66
CA TYR A 82 10.30 -27.29 23.45
C TYR A 82 10.27 -28.68 22.80
N VAL A 83 11.00 -28.91 21.72
CA VAL A 83 11.06 -30.22 21.07
C VAL A 83 11.57 -31.30 22.02
N ARG A 84 12.56 -30.98 22.85
CA ARG A 84 13.11 -31.90 23.86
C ARG A 84 12.08 -32.27 24.95
N ARG A 85 11.26 -31.29 25.39
CA ARG A 85 10.29 -31.47 26.46
C ARG A 85 8.95 -32.06 25.98
N SER A 86 8.45 -31.58 24.84
CA SER A 86 7.15 -32.00 24.30
C SER A 86 7.16 -33.41 23.72
N GLN A 87 8.35 -33.95 23.35
CA GLN A 87 8.51 -35.22 22.61
C GLN A 87 7.68 -35.29 21.31
N ARG A 88 7.20 -34.15 20.82
CA ARG A 88 6.43 -34.03 19.58
C ARG A 88 7.37 -33.72 18.42
N GLN A 89 7.04 -34.25 17.24
CA GLN A 89 7.76 -33.92 15.99
C GLN A 89 7.17 -32.68 15.33
N GLU A 90 7.03 -31.58 16.07
CA GLU A 90 6.59 -30.31 15.50
C GLU A 90 7.77 -29.63 14.80
N THR A 91 7.49 -29.09 13.62
CA THR A 91 8.49 -28.33 12.85
C THR A 91 8.68 -26.93 13.42
N PHE A 92 9.81 -26.31 13.09
CA PHE A 92 10.01 -24.91 13.46
C PHE A 92 8.93 -23.98 12.82
N ASP A 93 8.42 -24.35 11.64
CA ASP A 93 7.35 -23.64 10.95
C ASP A 93 6.04 -23.58 11.77
N ASP A 94 5.72 -24.63 12.49
CA ASP A 94 4.54 -24.71 13.37
C ASP A 94 4.77 -23.96 14.68
N PHE A 95 6.00 -24.03 15.22
CA PHE A 95 6.39 -23.46 16.49
C PHE A 95 6.52 -21.94 16.49
N VAL A 96 7.06 -21.34 15.42
CA VAL A 96 7.50 -19.93 15.41
C VAL A 96 6.43 -18.95 15.86
N HIS A 97 5.17 -19.21 15.53
CA HIS A 97 4.08 -18.29 15.82
C HIS A 97 3.78 -18.15 17.32
N TRP A 98 3.72 -19.27 18.03
CA TRP A 98 3.44 -19.26 19.46
C TRP A 98 4.72 -19.19 20.30
N GLY A 99 5.88 -19.58 19.76
CA GLY A 99 7.17 -19.36 20.40
C GLY A 99 7.47 -17.88 20.67
N GLU A 100 7.12 -17.00 19.75
CA GLU A 100 7.20 -15.54 19.92
C GLU A 100 6.33 -15.04 21.08
N MET A 101 5.11 -15.57 21.21
CA MET A 101 4.23 -15.23 22.31
C MET A 101 4.81 -15.67 23.65
N LEU A 102 5.42 -16.86 23.72
CA LEU A 102 6.06 -17.35 24.95
C LEU A 102 7.26 -16.51 25.36
N LEU A 103 8.09 -16.06 24.42
CA LEU A 103 9.20 -15.16 24.74
C LEU A 103 8.71 -13.86 25.39
N SER A 104 7.63 -13.29 24.86
CA SER A 104 7.00 -12.10 25.45
C SER A 104 6.44 -12.39 26.84
N ASP A 105 5.74 -13.52 27.00
CA ASP A 105 5.13 -13.89 28.28
C ASP A 105 6.19 -14.22 29.34
N PHE A 106 7.28 -14.89 29.03
CA PHE A 106 8.38 -15.15 29.95
C PHE A 106 9.07 -13.85 30.39
N ASN A 107 9.24 -12.93 29.43
CA ASN A 107 9.76 -11.60 29.75
C ASN A 107 8.85 -10.83 30.73
N ASP A 108 7.53 -10.89 30.54
CA ASP A 108 6.57 -10.29 31.45
C ASP A 108 6.60 -10.95 32.84
N VAL A 109 6.64 -12.29 32.90
CA VAL A 109 6.72 -13.06 34.15
C VAL A 109 7.93 -12.62 34.99
N ASP A 110 9.09 -12.44 34.36
CA ASP A 110 10.30 -12.02 35.06
C ASP A 110 10.29 -10.53 35.42
N ASN A 111 9.87 -9.65 34.51
CA ASN A 111 9.76 -8.21 34.78
C ASN A 111 8.78 -7.89 35.91
N TYR A 112 7.73 -8.70 36.07
CA TYR A 112 6.74 -8.51 37.13
C TYR A 112 7.00 -9.39 38.36
N LEU A 113 8.15 -10.10 38.41
CA LEU A 113 8.57 -10.95 39.51
C LEU A 113 7.52 -11.99 39.94
N VAL A 114 6.72 -12.47 38.97
CA VAL A 114 5.68 -13.46 39.20
C VAL A 114 6.30 -14.81 39.48
N ASP A 115 5.73 -15.58 40.42
CA ASP A 115 6.11 -16.98 40.63
C ASP A 115 5.60 -17.84 39.48
N ALA A 116 6.51 -18.25 38.59
CA ALA A 116 6.18 -19.05 37.41
C ALA A 116 5.52 -20.37 37.78
N ARG A 117 5.89 -20.99 38.91
CA ARG A 117 5.28 -22.24 39.38
C ARG A 117 3.79 -22.04 39.70
N GLN A 118 3.46 -20.97 40.40
CA GLN A 118 2.07 -20.67 40.76
C GLN A 118 1.25 -20.30 39.55
N LEU A 119 1.80 -19.51 38.63
CA LEU A 119 1.13 -19.10 37.38
C LEU A 119 0.83 -20.28 36.46
N PHE A 120 1.82 -21.16 36.22
CA PHE A 120 1.71 -22.31 35.33
C PHE A 120 1.17 -23.57 36.01
N THR A 121 0.54 -23.45 37.18
CA THR A 121 -0.08 -24.58 37.87
C THR A 121 -1.08 -25.31 36.99
N ASN A 122 -0.94 -26.61 36.96
CA ASN A 122 -1.66 -27.49 36.03
C ASN A 122 -3.10 -27.79 36.50
N ALA A 123 -4.03 -27.96 35.59
CA ALA A 123 -5.43 -28.35 35.85
C ALA A 123 -5.57 -29.68 36.57
N SER A 124 -4.67 -30.63 36.31
CA SER A 124 -4.64 -31.96 36.95
C SER A 124 -4.29 -31.87 38.45
N HIS A 125 -3.55 -30.84 38.87
CA HIS A 125 -3.18 -30.62 40.23
C HIS A 125 -4.19 -29.80 41.04
N LEU A 126 -5.22 -29.21 40.40
CA LEU A 126 -6.23 -28.38 41.06
C LEU A 126 -7.00 -29.10 42.15
N HIS A 127 -7.28 -30.41 41.99
CA HIS A 127 -7.90 -31.22 43.07
C HIS A 127 -7.02 -31.38 44.32
N GLU A 128 -5.68 -31.28 44.18
CA GLU A 128 -4.77 -31.27 45.33
C GLU A 128 -4.67 -29.85 45.94
N PHE A 129 -4.77 -28.79 45.14
CA PHE A 129 -4.73 -27.39 45.57
C PHE A 129 -6.04 -26.87 46.19
N GLU A 130 -7.20 -27.50 45.92
CA GLU A 130 -8.46 -27.13 46.61
C GLU A 130 -8.38 -27.25 48.13
N LYS A 131 -7.37 -27.94 48.65
CA LYS A 131 -7.20 -28.18 50.09
C LYS A 131 -6.36 -27.08 50.79
N ASP A 132 -5.48 -26.36 50.11
CA ASP A 132 -4.68 -25.29 50.70
C ASP A 132 -4.24 -24.22 49.67
N LEU A 133 -5.09 -23.24 49.45
CA LEU A 133 -4.79 -22.06 48.62
C LEU A 133 -4.38 -20.84 49.48
N SER A 134 -4.07 -21.07 50.77
CA SER A 134 -3.77 -20.03 51.77
C SER A 134 -2.51 -19.19 51.46
N TYR A 135 -1.65 -19.67 50.55
CA TYR A 135 -0.42 -18.98 50.13
C TYR A 135 -0.62 -18.06 48.90
N LEU A 136 -1.79 -18.07 48.25
CA LEU A 136 -2.15 -17.22 47.12
C LEU A 136 -2.98 -16.04 47.60
N GLU A 137 -2.78 -14.88 46.98
CA GLU A 137 -3.65 -13.74 47.17
C GLU A 137 -5.08 -14.05 46.67
N PRO A 138 -6.14 -13.50 47.32
CA PRO A 138 -7.53 -13.77 46.94
C PRO A 138 -7.84 -13.55 45.43
N GLU A 139 -7.24 -12.52 44.84
CA GLU A 139 -7.40 -12.20 43.40
C GLU A 139 -6.76 -13.26 42.51
N GLN A 140 -5.63 -13.84 42.90
CA GLN A 140 -4.96 -14.93 42.16
C GLN A 140 -5.80 -16.20 42.21
N VAL A 141 -6.38 -16.53 43.37
CA VAL A 141 -7.28 -17.68 43.56
C VAL A 141 -8.49 -17.56 42.65
N GLU A 142 -9.11 -16.39 42.61
CA GLU A 142 -10.29 -16.11 41.81
C GLU A 142 -9.96 -16.17 40.31
N ALA A 143 -8.82 -15.61 39.87
CA ALA A 143 -8.37 -15.67 38.50
C ALA A 143 -8.11 -17.10 38.02
N ILE A 144 -7.45 -17.92 38.83
CA ILE A 144 -7.19 -19.34 38.54
C ILE A 144 -8.52 -20.11 38.44
N ARG A 145 -9.44 -19.92 39.41
CA ARG A 145 -10.76 -20.58 39.39
C ARG A 145 -11.59 -20.17 38.17
N SER A 146 -11.60 -18.87 37.82
CA SER A 146 -12.31 -18.34 36.66
C SER A 146 -11.75 -18.89 35.33
N PHE A 147 -10.42 -18.96 35.21
CA PHE A 147 -9.75 -19.54 34.06
C PHE A 147 -10.15 -21.01 33.86
N TRP A 148 -10.00 -21.84 34.90
CA TRP A 148 -10.32 -23.26 34.85
C TRP A 148 -11.81 -23.55 34.73
N ALA A 149 -12.68 -22.70 35.25
CA ALA A 149 -14.12 -22.84 35.06
C ALA A 149 -14.54 -22.71 33.61
N ALA A 150 -13.81 -21.90 32.82
CA ALA A 150 -14.02 -21.76 31.37
C ALA A 150 -13.57 -23.01 30.57
N PHE A 151 -12.76 -23.90 31.18
CA PHE A 151 -12.20 -25.10 30.55
C PHE A 151 -12.82 -26.42 31.03
N ARG A 152 -14.05 -26.42 31.59
CA ARG A 152 -14.71 -27.67 32.05
C ARG A 152 -14.92 -28.68 30.91
N PRO A 153 -14.76 -30.01 31.15
CA PRO A 153 -14.65 -31.04 30.12
C PRO A 153 -15.97 -31.53 29.50
N ASP A 154 -17.07 -30.77 29.53
CA ASP A 154 -18.40 -31.26 29.17
C ASP A 154 -18.79 -31.18 27.67
N THR A 155 -17.84 -30.97 26.76
CA THR A 155 -18.10 -31.04 25.32
C THR A 155 -17.02 -31.82 24.55
N GLU A 156 -17.46 -32.80 23.79
CA GLU A 156 -16.69 -33.89 23.19
C GLU A 156 -15.86 -33.51 21.96
N ASP A 157 -15.55 -32.30 21.61
CA ASP A 157 -14.73 -32.07 20.41
C ASP A 157 -13.96 -30.75 20.44
N ASP A 158 -12.71 -30.80 20.93
CA ASP A 158 -11.76 -29.70 20.68
C ASP A 158 -10.31 -30.17 20.68
N GLY A 159 -9.81 -30.56 19.49
CA GLY A 159 -8.41 -30.91 19.27
C GLY A 159 -7.47 -29.77 19.64
N ASN A 160 -7.87 -28.52 19.40
CA ASN A 160 -7.11 -27.30 19.75
C ASN A 160 -6.99 -27.12 21.26
N ARG A 161 -8.04 -27.45 22.03
CA ARG A 161 -8.07 -27.36 23.49
C ARG A 161 -7.13 -28.39 24.13
N ARG A 162 -7.13 -29.64 23.64
CA ARG A 162 -6.19 -30.68 24.12
C ARG A 162 -4.73 -30.33 23.77
N SER A 163 -4.50 -29.73 22.61
CA SER A 163 -3.17 -29.27 22.22
C SER A 163 -2.69 -28.14 23.12
N PHE A 164 -3.54 -27.17 23.43
CA PHE A 164 -3.25 -26.05 24.33
C PHE A 164 -2.89 -26.54 25.75
N LEU A 165 -3.74 -27.40 26.33
CA LEU A 165 -3.47 -27.97 27.67
C LEU A 165 -2.18 -28.77 27.69
N GLY A 166 -1.89 -29.54 26.66
CA GLY A 166 -0.65 -30.32 26.59
C GLY A 166 0.63 -29.47 26.48
N VAL A 167 0.54 -28.24 25.95
CA VAL A 167 1.65 -27.27 25.99
C VAL A 167 1.71 -26.59 27.35
N TRP A 168 0.56 -26.24 27.92
CA TRP A 168 0.46 -25.61 29.24
C TRP A 168 1.11 -26.44 30.34
N ASP A 169 0.93 -27.76 30.30
CA ASP A 169 1.48 -28.72 31.27
C ASP A 169 3.01 -28.70 31.37
N ILE A 170 3.70 -28.38 30.30
CA ILE A 170 5.17 -28.36 30.21
C ILE A 170 5.76 -26.94 30.25
N LEU A 171 4.94 -25.88 30.30
CA LEU A 171 5.42 -24.49 30.23
C LEU A 171 6.37 -24.14 31.37
N HIS A 172 6.08 -24.58 32.59
CA HIS A 172 6.94 -24.33 33.73
C HIS A 172 8.34 -24.92 33.54
N ASP A 173 8.42 -26.17 33.07
CA ASP A 173 9.68 -26.84 32.82
C ASP A 173 10.45 -26.19 31.65
N ILE A 174 9.76 -25.78 30.59
CA ILE A 174 10.34 -25.03 29.47
C ILE A 174 10.93 -23.70 29.97
N TYR A 175 10.19 -22.96 30.79
CA TYR A 175 10.64 -21.70 31.36
C TYR A 175 11.92 -21.89 32.22
N LEU A 176 11.97 -22.93 33.07
CA LEU A 176 13.14 -23.19 33.88
C LEU A 176 14.37 -23.59 33.07
N ASP A 177 14.19 -24.52 32.10
CA ASP A 177 15.27 -24.93 31.22
C ASP A 177 15.79 -23.77 30.38
N PHE A 178 14.88 -22.93 29.86
CA PHE A 178 15.23 -21.76 29.04
C PHE A 178 16.09 -20.76 29.82
N ARG A 179 15.71 -20.44 31.05
CA ARG A 179 16.51 -19.57 31.92
C ARG A 179 17.85 -20.20 32.27
N ALA A 180 17.89 -21.51 32.59
CA ALA A 180 19.13 -22.20 32.93
C ALA A 180 20.11 -22.17 31.76
N GLU A 181 19.67 -22.53 30.55
CA GLU A 181 20.56 -22.55 29.36
C GLU A 181 21.04 -21.15 28.96
N LEU A 182 20.20 -20.09 29.12
CA LEU A 182 20.64 -18.71 28.91
C LEU A 182 21.68 -18.29 29.96
N THR A 183 21.47 -18.63 31.25
CA THR A 183 22.43 -18.35 32.34
C THR A 183 23.77 -19.01 32.08
N ASP A 184 23.79 -20.28 31.67
CA ASP A 184 25.02 -21.03 31.36
C ASP A 184 25.82 -20.39 30.20
N ARG A 185 25.12 -19.69 29.28
CA ARG A 185 25.75 -18.92 28.20
C ARG A 185 26.11 -17.49 28.60
N GLY A 186 25.87 -17.06 29.84
CA GLY A 186 26.05 -15.68 30.29
C GLY A 186 25.13 -14.69 29.59
N ARG A 187 23.95 -15.13 29.12
CA ARG A 187 22.97 -14.31 28.40
C ARG A 187 21.63 -14.28 29.13
N GLY A 188 20.81 -13.26 28.82
CA GLY A 188 19.45 -13.15 29.34
C GLY A 188 18.60 -12.20 28.53
N TYR A 189 17.27 -12.37 28.57
CA TYR A 189 16.34 -11.38 28.10
C TYR A 189 16.10 -10.30 29.18
N GLU A 190 15.52 -9.19 28.82
CA GLU A 190 15.39 -7.99 29.67
C GLU A 190 14.80 -8.30 31.06
N GLY A 191 13.65 -8.99 31.13
CA GLY A 191 13.01 -9.37 32.39
C GLY A 191 13.85 -10.32 33.23
N MET A 192 14.54 -11.27 32.59
CA MET A 192 15.44 -12.20 33.28
C MET A 192 16.63 -11.46 33.90
N ILE A 193 17.24 -10.52 33.17
CA ILE A 193 18.30 -9.64 33.69
C ILE A 193 17.81 -8.82 34.89
N ALA A 194 16.62 -8.20 34.74
CA ALA A 194 16.03 -7.39 35.82
C ALA A 194 15.75 -8.21 37.08
N ARG A 195 15.16 -9.40 36.93
CA ARG A 195 14.91 -10.31 38.05
C ARG A 195 16.21 -10.76 38.73
N ASP A 196 17.19 -11.17 37.94
CA ASP A 196 18.48 -11.65 38.44
C ASP A 196 19.18 -10.58 39.30
N VAL A 197 19.21 -9.34 38.80
CA VAL A 197 19.78 -8.19 39.54
C VAL A 197 19.05 -7.96 40.85
N VAL A 198 17.73 -7.96 40.86
CA VAL A 198 16.93 -7.71 42.12
C VAL A 198 17.14 -8.86 43.11
N GLU A 199 17.08 -10.11 42.67
CA GLU A 199 17.29 -11.29 43.54
C GLU A 199 18.70 -11.31 44.10
N ARG A 200 19.71 -10.91 43.33
CA ARG A 200 21.10 -10.84 43.75
C ARG A 200 21.29 -9.72 44.81
N ILE A 201 20.82 -8.51 44.56
CA ILE A 201 20.91 -7.38 45.48
C ILE A 201 20.28 -7.74 46.83
N ARG A 202 19.10 -8.40 46.81
CA ARG A 202 18.43 -8.86 48.03
C ARG A 202 19.24 -9.90 48.81
N ARG A 203 19.91 -10.83 48.10
CA ARG A 203 20.73 -11.87 48.72
C ARG A 203 22.05 -11.31 49.28
N GLU A 204 22.68 -10.37 48.58
CA GLU A 204 23.96 -9.78 48.94
C GLU A 204 23.81 -8.62 49.93
N GLY A 205 22.60 -8.11 50.14
CA GLY A 205 22.29 -7.03 51.06
C GLY A 205 22.60 -5.65 50.52
N GLY A 206 22.80 -5.49 49.19
CA GLY A 206 23.02 -4.20 48.57
C GLY A 206 23.55 -4.26 47.16
N ALA A 207 23.45 -3.15 46.43
CA ALA A 207 24.04 -2.96 45.11
C ALA A 207 25.46 -2.39 45.23
N ASP A 208 26.43 -2.96 44.52
CA ASP A 208 27.80 -2.41 44.43
C ASP A 208 27.85 -1.34 43.32
N LEU A 209 27.68 -0.07 43.69
CA LEU A 209 27.72 1.08 42.79
C LEU A 209 28.74 2.09 43.31
N SER A 210 29.60 2.56 42.43
CA SER A 210 30.63 3.57 42.72
C SER A 210 30.10 5.00 42.82
N TYR A 211 28.80 5.24 42.68
CA TYR A 211 28.18 6.55 42.66
C TYR A 211 27.83 7.01 44.09
N SER A 212 28.06 8.28 44.38
CA SER A 212 27.67 8.87 45.66
C SER A 212 26.14 8.96 45.82
N ARG A 213 25.42 9.08 44.69
CA ARG A 213 23.96 9.14 44.63
C ARG A 213 23.48 8.69 43.25
N VAL A 214 22.35 7.99 43.21
CA VAL A 214 21.67 7.57 41.94
C VAL A 214 20.32 8.32 41.91
N VAL A 215 20.17 9.18 40.91
CA VAL A 215 19.02 10.07 40.77
C VAL A 215 18.12 9.61 39.63
N PHE A 216 16.91 9.18 39.97
CA PHE A 216 15.91 8.74 38.99
C PHE A 216 15.04 9.91 38.54
N VAL A 217 14.99 10.20 37.22
CA VAL A 217 14.36 11.42 36.69
C VAL A 217 13.30 11.11 35.67
N GLY A 218 12.05 11.49 35.95
CA GLY A 218 10.97 11.54 34.95
C GLY A 218 10.39 10.19 34.57
N PHE A 219 10.44 9.19 35.42
CA PHE A 219 9.75 7.90 35.19
C PHE A 219 8.24 8.02 35.47
N ASN A 220 7.45 7.10 34.91
CA ASN A 220 6.00 7.03 35.11
C ASN A 220 5.55 5.61 35.46
N ALA A 221 5.56 4.68 34.52
CA ALA A 221 5.21 3.30 34.74
C ALA A 221 6.48 2.47 34.92
N LEU A 222 6.57 1.74 36.00
CA LEU A 222 7.68 0.83 36.29
C LEU A 222 7.15 -0.60 36.39
N SER A 223 7.94 -1.57 35.94
CA SER A 223 7.70 -2.97 36.23
C SER A 223 7.96 -3.26 37.73
N ARG A 224 7.49 -4.40 38.22
CA ARG A 224 7.77 -4.78 39.61
C ARG A 224 9.27 -4.98 39.91
N ALA A 225 10.03 -5.45 38.90
CA ALA A 225 11.49 -5.59 39.07
C ALA A 225 12.17 -4.21 39.17
N GLU A 226 11.76 -3.26 38.34
CA GLU A 226 12.25 -1.88 38.40
C GLU A 226 11.89 -1.22 39.74
N GLU A 227 10.62 -1.31 40.20
CA GLU A 227 10.22 -0.81 41.49
C GLU A 227 11.03 -1.45 42.64
N ALA A 228 11.28 -2.77 42.56
CA ALA A 228 12.06 -3.47 43.55
C ALA A 228 13.51 -2.97 43.62
N LEU A 229 14.15 -2.68 42.47
CA LEU A 229 15.46 -2.05 42.43
C LEU A 229 15.46 -0.69 43.11
N LEU A 230 14.47 0.16 42.80
CA LEU A 230 14.33 1.48 43.45
C LEU A 230 14.21 1.36 44.97
N VAL A 231 13.41 0.40 45.45
CA VAL A 231 13.25 0.13 46.89
C VAL A 231 14.57 -0.29 47.55
N GLU A 232 15.34 -1.18 46.90
CA GLU A 232 16.61 -1.64 47.47
C GLU A 232 17.65 -0.51 47.51
N LEU A 233 17.76 0.33 46.48
CA LEU A 233 18.65 1.49 46.44
C LEU A 233 18.23 2.60 47.46
N GLN A 234 16.91 2.76 47.67
CA GLN A 234 16.37 3.65 48.70
C GLN A 234 16.76 3.17 50.11
N LYS A 235 16.66 1.87 50.39
CA LYS A 235 17.10 1.29 51.65
C LYS A 235 18.58 1.50 51.94
N GLN A 236 19.41 1.54 50.92
CA GLN A 236 20.83 1.86 51.00
C GLN A 236 21.11 3.36 51.21
N GLY A 237 20.10 4.23 51.08
CA GLY A 237 20.26 5.68 51.22
C GLY A 237 21.00 6.35 50.06
N ILE A 238 21.16 5.71 48.94
CA ILE A 238 21.86 6.26 47.73
C ILE A 238 20.92 6.70 46.64
N ALA A 239 19.60 6.41 46.70
CA ALA A 239 18.64 6.76 45.64
C ALA A 239 17.90 8.05 45.94
N ASP A 240 17.65 8.85 44.95
CA ASP A 240 16.81 10.05 44.97
C ASP A 240 15.87 10.07 43.73
N PHE A 241 14.66 10.62 43.87
CA PHE A 241 13.60 10.42 42.90
C PHE A 241 12.93 11.74 42.50
N TYR A 242 12.84 11.99 41.19
CA TYR A 242 12.22 13.20 40.65
C TYR A 242 11.19 12.81 39.60
N TRP A 243 9.92 12.87 40.01
CA TRP A 243 8.78 12.51 39.17
C TRP A 243 8.32 13.73 38.36
N ASP A 244 8.14 13.57 37.08
CA ASP A 244 7.57 14.62 36.25
C ASP A 244 6.02 14.56 36.32
N ALA A 245 5.53 14.93 37.47
CA ALA A 245 4.12 14.82 37.85
C ALA A 245 3.25 15.96 37.32
N GLY A 246 3.87 17.04 36.81
CA GLY A 246 3.14 18.26 36.46
C GLY A 246 2.33 18.79 37.65
N THR A 247 1.12 19.26 37.39
CA THR A 247 0.21 19.77 38.43
C THR A 247 -0.66 18.68 39.05
N ILE A 248 -0.17 17.47 39.31
CA ILE A 248 -0.90 16.46 40.08
C ILE A 248 -0.94 16.93 41.54
N ASN A 249 -1.69 17.99 41.80
CA ASN A 249 -1.95 18.47 43.13
C ASN A 249 -3.38 18.13 43.55
N ALA A 250 -3.53 17.52 44.70
CA ALA A 250 -4.82 17.15 45.29
C ALA A 250 -5.78 18.35 45.52
N ASP A 251 -5.26 19.56 45.44
CA ASP A 251 -5.96 20.82 45.69
C ASP A 251 -6.11 21.73 44.43
N ALA A 252 -5.90 21.19 43.23
CA ALA A 252 -6.12 21.93 41.98
C ALA A 252 -7.61 22.29 41.86
N GLY A 253 -7.90 23.60 41.79
CA GLY A 253 -9.26 24.15 41.78
C GLY A 253 -10.16 23.63 40.65
N GLU A 254 -11.45 23.96 40.75
CA GLU A 254 -12.53 23.37 39.93
C GLU A 254 -12.50 23.70 38.43
N ASP A 255 -11.55 24.49 37.93
CA ASP A 255 -11.62 25.07 36.58
C ASP A 255 -10.57 24.60 35.55
N GLY A 256 -11.01 24.14 34.39
CA GLY A 256 -10.27 24.04 33.16
C GLY A 256 -9.11 23.01 33.13
N PHE A 257 -8.03 23.36 32.42
CA PHE A 257 -6.87 22.52 32.18
C PHE A 257 -6.12 22.03 33.43
N ARG A 258 -6.29 22.73 34.56
CA ARG A 258 -5.72 22.33 35.86
C ARG A 258 -6.26 20.99 36.37
N ARG A 259 -7.44 20.56 35.89
CA ARG A 259 -8.05 19.26 36.28
C ARG A 259 -7.54 18.08 35.46
N VAL A 260 -6.79 18.34 34.39
CA VAL A 260 -6.38 17.29 33.42
C VAL A 260 -5.54 16.17 34.05
N LEU A 261 -4.81 16.48 35.11
CA LEU A 261 -4.03 15.49 35.85
C LEU A 261 -4.59 15.26 37.28
N ASP A 262 -5.89 15.34 37.43
CA ASP A 262 -6.57 15.07 38.71
C ASP A 262 -6.47 13.58 39.11
N LYS A 263 -6.94 13.28 40.34
CA LYS A 263 -6.90 11.92 40.89
C LYS A 263 -7.67 10.88 40.06
N ASP A 264 -8.63 11.31 39.29
CA ASP A 264 -9.52 10.40 38.51
C ASP A 264 -8.98 10.14 37.10
N ASN A 265 -7.95 10.87 36.64
CA ASN A 265 -7.30 10.63 35.39
C ASN A 265 -6.40 9.40 35.47
N ARG A 266 -6.56 8.49 34.48
CA ARG A 266 -5.69 7.32 34.36
C ARG A 266 -4.21 7.68 34.17
N ALA A 267 -3.88 8.86 33.62
CA ALA A 267 -2.50 9.36 33.50
C ALA A 267 -1.78 9.45 34.86
N ALA A 268 -2.50 9.69 35.95
CA ALA A 268 -1.95 9.76 37.31
C ALA A 268 -1.86 8.39 38.01
N HIS A 269 -2.29 7.31 37.38
CA HIS A 269 -2.43 5.98 37.98
C HIS A 269 -1.18 5.54 38.74
N PHE A 270 -0.01 5.57 38.13
CA PHE A 270 1.24 5.16 38.75
C PHE A 270 1.83 6.24 39.66
N LEU A 271 1.82 7.49 39.20
CA LEU A 271 2.50 8.60 39.88
C LEU A 271 1.96 8.89 41.29
N ARG A 272 0.68 8.66 41.54
CA ARG A 272 0.09 8.88 42.89
C ARG A 272 0.74 8.04 43.99
N ASP A 273 1.03 6.77 43.65
CA ASP A 273 1.68 5.86 44.57
C ASP A 273 3.17 6.18 44.69
N TYR A 274 3.83 6.48 43.58
CA TYR A 274 5.26 6.76 43.54
C TYR A 274 5.62 8.06 44.30
N LEU A 275 4.83 9.11 44.18
CA LEU A 275 5.04 10.36 44.94
C LEU A 275 5.02 10.16 46.44
N ARG A 276 4.27 9.15 46.93
CA ARG A 276 4.24 8.78 48.35
C ARG A 276 5.37 7.86 48.78
N ARG A 277 5.66 6.85 47.94
CA ARG A 277 6.64 5.80 48.25
C ARG A 277 8.09 6.25 48.01
N PHE A 278 8.30 7.13 47.08
CA PHE A 278 9.60 7.59 46.62
C PHE A 278 9.63 9.12 46.53
N PRO A 279 9.68 9.81 47.69
CA PRO A 279 9.74 11.29 47.73
C PRO A 279 11.09 11.80 47.27
N SER A 280 11.12 13.04 46.73
CA SER A 280 12.35 13.75 46.37
C SER A 280 13.06 14.33 47.58
N ASP A 281 14.37 14.21 47.65
CA ASP A 281 15.17 14.79 48.74
C ASP A 281 15.23 16.32 48.68
N LEU A 282 15.41 16.89 47.48
CA LEU A 282 15.42 18.33 47.26
C LEU A 282 14.07 18.78 46.66
N PRO A 283 13.44 19.81 47.24
CA PRO A 283 12.20 20.34 46.69
C PRO A 283 12.45 21.07 45.37
N LEU A 284 11.68 20.74 44.35
CA LEU A 284 11.63 21.52 43.11
C LEU A 284 10.79 22.79 43.32
N PRO A 285 11.07 23.87 42.58
CA PRO A 285 10.25 25.06 42.61
C PRO A 285 8.82 24.70 42.15
N PRO A 286 7.77 25.34 42.79
CA PRO A 286 6.39 25.10 42.35
C PRO A 286 6.20 25.46 40.89
N GLU A 287 5.49 24.63 40.14
CA GLU A 287 5.17 24.90 38.74
C GLU A 287 4.12 26.02 38.64
N GLU A 288 4.40 26.99 37.76
CA GLU A 288 3.39 27.99 37.42
C GLU A 288 2.29 27.34 36.55
N PRO A 289 1.01 27.64 36.82
CA PRO A 289 -0.09 27.16 35.99
C PRO A 289 0.07 27.57 34.54
N ASN A 290 -0.11 26.64 33.62
CA ASN A 290 -0.03 26.87 32.19
C ASN A 290 -1.35 26.47 31.51
N GLU A 291 -1.88 27.33 30.67
CA GLU A 291 -3.08 27.08 29.85
C GLU A 291 -2.69 27.11 28.38
N PRO A 292 -2.44 25.94 27.78
CA PRO A 292 -2.05 25.89 26.38
C PRO A 292 -3.19 26.31 25.46
N VAL A 293 -2.86 27.06 24.41
CA VAL A 293 -3.78 27.31 23.32
C VAL A 293 -3.84 26.06 22.45
N ILE A 294 -4.98 25.34 22.46
CA ILE A 294 -5.15 24.09 21.72
C ILE A 294 -5.99 24.33 20.47
N THR A 295 -5.46 23.95 19.33
CA THR A 295 -6.16 23.97 18.02
C THR A 295 -6.33 22.54 17.54
N LEU A 296 -7.56 22.14 17.20
CA LEU A 296 -7.87 20.85 16.61
C LEU A 296 -8.19 21.03 15.12
N THR A 297 -7.47 20.34 14.25
CA THR A 297 -7.65 20.46 12.80
C THR A 297 -7.99 19.11 12.18
N GLY A 298 -9.16 19.01 11.56
CA GLY A 298 -9.60 17.86 10.79
C GLY A 298 -9.16 17.96 9.34
N LEU A 299 -8.51 16.93 8.81
CA LEU A 299 -7.93 16.91 7.46
C LEU A 299 -8.34 15.64 6.71
N PRO A 300 -8.65 15.72 5.41
CA PRO A 300 -9.24 14.58 4.66
C PRO A 300 -8.19 13.56 4.20
N SER A 301 -6.96 13.61 4.71
CA SER A 301 -5.94 12.59 4.43
C SER A 301 -4.75 12.65 5.38
N ARG A 302 -4.05 11.50 5.54
CA ARG A 302 -2.79 11.42 6.29
C ARG A 302 -1.73 12.37 5.68
N ILE A 303 -1.59 12.38 4.36
CA ILE A 303 -0.67 13.29 3.65
C ILE A 303 -1.13 14.75 3.74
N GLY A 304 -2.44 15.02 3.81
CA GLY A 304 -2.97 16.35 4.06
C GLY A 304 -2.49 16.95 5.37
N GLN A 305 -2.32 16.11 6.41
CA GLN A 305 -1.75 16.56 7.69
C GLN A 305 -0.31 17.05 7.52
N THR A 306 0.51 16.35 6.76
CA THR A 306 1.92 16.75 6.55
C THR A 306 2.02 18.07 5.77
N LYS A 307 1.17 18.29 4.77
CA LYS A 307 1.08 19.58 4.06
C LYS A 307 0.60 20.70 4.96
N HIS A 308 -0.32 20.43 5.88
CA HIS A 308 -0.78 21.45 6.83
C HIS A 308 0.32 21.82 7.85
N VAL A 309 1.21 20.88 8.21
CA VAL A 309 2.40 21.19 9.03
C VAL A 309 3.26 22.25 8.35
N HIS A 310 3.43 22.18 7.02
CA HIS A 310 4.12 23.22 6.25
C HIS A 310 3.54 24.61 6.49
N GLU A 311 2.21 24.73 6.39
CA GLU A 311 1.51 26.00 6.64
C GLU A 311 1.65 26.47 8.08
N LEU A 312 1.55 25.55 9.07
CA LEU A 312 1.74 25.90 10.47
C LEU A 312 3.14 26.40 10.74
N LEU A 313 4.18 25.76 10.20
CA LEU A 313 5.57 26.21 10.36
C LEU A 313 5.82 27.56 9.70
N LEU A 314 5.23 27.84 8.54
CA LEU A 314 5.27 29.18 7.91
C LEU A 314 4.59 30.23 8.77
N ARG A 315 3.42 29.95 9.33
CA ARG A 315 2.71 30.86 10.27
C ARG A 315 3.55 31.12 11.54
N MET A 316 4.22 30.08 12.05
CA MET A 316 5.10 30.21 13.23
C MET A 316 6.33 31.06 12.97
N ALA A 317 6.80 31.15 11.73
CA ALA A 317 7.88 32.05 11.33
C ALA A 317 7.44 33.53 11.28
N ASP A 318 6.13 33.82 11.38
CA ASP A 318 5.55 35.17 11.49
C ASP A 318 6.04 36.14 10.39
N GLY A 319 6.03 35.68 9.13
CA GLY A 319 6.49 36.48 7.98
C GLY A 319 8.00 36.70 7.88
N ARG A 320 8.79 36.14 8.81
CA ARG A 320 10.27 36.16 8.75
C ARG A 320 10.80 35.16 7.72
N LEU A 321 11.95 35.45 7.13
CA LEU A 321 12.62 34.55 6.20
C LEU A 321 13.03 33.21 6.83
N ARG A 322 13.36 33.22 8.13
CA ARG A 322 13.75 32.03 8.90
C ARG A 322 13.31 32.13 10.35
N MET A 323 12.98 30.98 10.93
CA MET A 323 12.86 30.83 12.39
C MET A 323 14.24 30.96 13.04
N THR A 324 14.29 31.38 14.29
CA THR A 324 15.53 31.31 15.07
C THR A 324 15.84 29.88 15.50
N GLU A 325 17.10 29.55 15.75
CA GLU A 325 17.53 28.22 16.25
C GLU A 325 16.82 27.85 17.56
N ASP A 326 16.66 28.81 18.47
CA ASP A 326 15.98 28.57 19.76
C ASP A 326 14.49 28.31 19.57
N GLU A 327 13.79 29.03 18.67
CA GLU A 327 12.40 28.77 18.34
C GLU A 327 12.21 27.39 17.68
N ALA A 328 13.11 27.00 16.78
CA ALA A 328 13.11 25.70 16.14
C ALA A 328 13.30 24.58 17.18
N LEU A 329 14.30 24.71 18.07
CA LEU A 329 14.58 23.74 19.12
C LEU A 329 13.42 23.57 20.10
N ARG A 330 12.64 24.63 20.37
CA ARG A 330 11.46 24.61 21.24
C ARG A 330 10.18 24.23 20.52
N THR A 331 10.26 23.83 19.26
CA THR A 331 9.13 23.34 18.45
C THR A 331 9.31 21.86 18.16
N ALA A 332 8.27 21.05 18.43
CA ALA A 332 8.28 19.63 18.10
C ALA A 332 7.12 19.25 17.17
N VAL A 333 7.44 18.41 16.20
CA VAL A 333 6.49 17.68 15.36
C VAL A 333 6.49 16.23 15.84
N VAL A 334 5.36 15.79 16.41
CA VAL A 334 5.22 14.46 17.01
C VAL A 334 4.45 13.55 16.06
N LEU A 335 5.01 12.40 15.80
CA LEU A 335 4.49 11.39 14.86
C LEU A 335 4.09 10.12 15.61
N PRO A 336 2.82 9.98 16.03
CA PRO A 336 2.30 8.70 16.50
C PRO A 336 2.31 7.62 15.42
N ASP A 337 2.22 8.05 14.15
CA ASP A 337 2.36 7.24 12.96
C ASP A 337 3.69 7.55 12.27
N GLU A 338 4.69 6.70 12.51
CA GLU A 338 6.06 6.89 12.01
C GLU A 338 6.16 6.82 10.48
N GLN A 339 5.17 6.23 9.80
CA GLN A 339 5.11 6.20 8.33
C GLN A 339 5.00 7.59 7.71
N LEU A 340 4.59 8.59 8.49
CA LEU A 340 4.53 9.99 8.04
C LEU A 340 5.90 10.69 8.05
N LEU A 341 6.97 10.04 8.50
CA LEU A 341 8.30 10.66 8.58
C LEU A 341 8.76 11.22 7.22
N ILE A 342 8.74 10.42 6.16
CA ILE A 342 9.18 10.86 4.83
C ILE A 342 8.28 11.97 4.24
N PRO A 343 6.94 11.84 4.28
CA PRO A 343 6.06 12.94 3.89
C PRO A 343 6.32 14.24 4.65
N ILE A 344 6.62 14.17 5.96
CA ILE A 344 6.95 15.36 6.77
C ILE A 344 8.27 15.99 6.31
N LEU A 345 9.33 15.21 6.10
CA LEU A 345 10.61 15.73 5.64
C LEU A 345 10.48 16.51 4.33
N ASN A 346 9.64 16.05 3.41
CA ASN A 346 9.34 16.74 2.16
C ASN A 346 8.42 17.96 2.33
N ALA A 347 7.76 18.10 3.47
CA ALA A 347 6.83 19.19 3.76
C ALA A 347 7.45 20.32 4.58
N ILE A 348 8.66 20.16 5.11
CA ILE A 348 9.30 21.21 5.92
C ILE A 348 9.71 22.40 5.05
N PRO A 349 9.30 23.63 5.39
CA PRO A 349 9.65 24.80 4.62
C PRO A 349 11.10 25.24 4.86
N HIS A 350 11.72 25.91 3.89
CA HIS A 350 13.08 26.47 3.98
C HIS A 350 13.25 27.55 5.08
N THR A 351 12.14 27.99 5.69
CA THR A 351 12.17 28.89 6.85
C THR A 351 12.69 28.21 8.12
N VAL A 352 12.72 26.88 8.18
CA VAL A 352 13.29 26.10 9.27
C VAL A 352 14.80 25.96 9.04
N PRO A 353 15.65 26.44 9.96
CA PRO A 353 17.09 26.48 9.74
C PRO A 353 17.72 25.09 9.74
N HIS A 354 17.38 24.28 10.71
CA HIS A 354 17.85 22.90 10.89
C HIS A 354 16.71 22.01 11.38
N ILE A 355 16.83 20.71 11.12
CA ILE A 355 15.93 19.69 11.63
C ILE A 355 16.71 18.63 12.39
N ASN A 356 16.11 18.10 13.43
CA ASN A 356 16.63 16.94 14.13
C ASN A 356 15.57 15.83 14.17
N ILE A 357 15.94 14.68 13.65
CA ILE A 357 15.07 13.50 13.52
C ILE A 357 15.53 12.46 14.54
N THR A 358 14.61 12.04 15.42
CA THR A 358 14.90 10.98 16.37
C THR A 358 14.47 9.61 15.92
N LEU A 359 13.49 9.56 15.02
CA LEU A 359 13.04 8.35 14.39
C LEU A 359 14.11 7.90 13.39
N GLY A 360 14.46 6.61 13.40
CA GLY A 360 15.28 6.06 12.32
C GLY A 360 14.46 5.90 11.04
N TYR A 361 15.13 5.87 9.90
CA TYR A 361 14.48 5.50 8.63
C TYR A 361 14.18 3.99 8.67
N PRO A 362 12.91 3.56 8.59
CA PRO A 362 12.59 2.13 8.61
C PRO A 362 13.22 1.41 7.42
N LEU A 363 13.99 0.36 7.67
CA LEU A 363 14.64 -0.40 6.60
C LEU A 363 13.62 -1.01 5.63
N SER A 364 12.43 -1.37 6.13
CA SER A 364 11.28 -1.85 5.32
C SER A 364 10.75 -0.82 4.32
N GLY A 365 10.95 0.47 4.54
CA GLY A 365 10.53 1.55 3.63
C GLY A 365 11.55 1.87 2.54
N THR A 366 12.67 1.17 2.48
CA THR A 366 13.76 1.47 1.53
C THR A 366 13.54 0.83 0.15
N PRO A 367 14.12 1.41 -0.92
CA PRO A 367 14.04 0.79 -2.25
C PRO A 367 14.66 -0.62 -2.31
N VAL A 368 15.71 -0.90 -1.52
CA VAL A 368 16.27 -2.26 -1.47
C VAL A 368 15.28 -3.25 -0.89
N ALA A 369 14.52 -2.88 0.14
CA ALA A 369 13.48 -3.73 0.70
C ALA A 369 12.37 -4.02 -0.33
N SER A 370 11.92 -2.98 -1.06
CA SER A 370 10.94 -3.14 -2.15
C SER A 370 11.42 -4.11 -3.23
N LEU A 371 12.70 -4.02 -3.66
CA LEU A 371 13.24 -4.97 -4.64
C LEU A 371 13.27 -6.40 -4.10
N ILE A 372 13.64 -6.57 -2.83
CA ILE A 372 13.67 -7.90 -2.21
C ILE A 372 12.24 -8.48 -2.10
N GLU A 373 11.24 -7.66 -1.74
CA GLU A 373 9.82 -8.08 -1.73
C GLU A 373 9.35 -8.55 -3.10
N ASP A 374 9.64 -7.77 -4.17
CA ASP A 374 9.31 -8.15 -5.55
C ASP A 374 9.99 -9.47 -5.96
N VAL A 375 11.25 -9.66 -5.58
CA VAL A 375 12.02 -10.88 -5.85
C VAL A 375 11.46 -12.08 -5.07
N LEU A 376 11.05 -11.88 -3.82
CA LEU A 376 10.40 -12.94 -3.03
C LEU A 376 9.03 -13.32 -3.63
N ALA A 377 8.25 -12.35 -4.09
CA ALA A 377 7.00 -12.58 -4.79
C ALA A 377 7.23 -13.37 -6.11
N LEU A 378 8.27 -13.01 -6.87
CA LEU A 378 8.69 -13.72 -8.08
C LEU A 378 8.96 -15.21 -7.80
N GLN A 379 9.69 -15.53 -6.72
CA GLN A 379 10.01 -16.91 -6.36
C GLN A 379 8.78 -17.72 -5.91
N LYS A 380 7.76 -17.06 -5.39
CA LYS A 380 6.50 -17.69 -4.95
C LYS A 380 5.58 -18.04 -6.13
N ASN A 381 5.57 -17.21 -7.19
CA ASN A 381 4.63 -17.29 -8.31
C ASN A 381 5.25 -17.91 -9.59
N LEU A 382 6.38 -18.63 -9.48
CA LEU A 382 7.00 -19.30 -10.62
C LEU A 382 6.25 -20.56 -11.02
N ARG A 383 6.31 -20.92 -12.31
CA ARG A 383 5.88 -22.23 -12.80
C ARG A 383 7.02 -22.98 -13.48
N THR A 384 6.95 -24.31 -13.44
CA THR A 384 7.89 -25.18 -14.13
C THR A 384 7.19 -25.76 -15.38
N THR A 385 7.83 -25.64 -16.54
CA THR A 385 7.34 -26.25 -17.78
C THR A 385 7.53 -27.76 -17.79
N SER A 386 6.84 -28.47 -18.68
CA SER A 386 6.99 -29.91 -18.88
C SER A 386 8.41 -30.33 -19.30
N SER A 387 9.19 -29.41 -19.89
CA SER A 387 10.60 -29.60 -20.26
C SER A 387 11.58 -29.31 -19.11
N GLY A 388 11.09 -28.90 -17.93
CA GLY A 388 11.91 -28.54 -16.76
C GLY A 388 12.39 -27.09 -16.76
N GLY A 389 12.04 -26.28 -17.72
CA GLY A 389 12.31 -24.84 -17.74
C GLY A 389 11.50 -24.07 -16.69
N VAL A 390 11.99 -22.90 -16.32
CA VAL A 390 11.33 -22.00 -15.36
C VAL A 390 10.75 -20.81 -16.08
N GLU A 391 9.50 -20.49 -15.77
CA GLU A 391 8.81 -19.30 -16.27
C GLU A 391 8.24 -18.48 -15.12
N TYR A 392 8.32 -17.17 -15.28
CA TYR A 392 7.85 -16.19 -14.31
C TYR A 392 6.65 -15.43 -14.84
N TYR A 393 5.73 -15.08 -13.94
CA TYR A 393 4.53 -14.32 -14.26
C TYR A 393 4.85 -12.85 -14.54
N HIS A 394 4.19 -12.26 -15.53
CA HIS A 394 4.56 -10.94 -16.08
C HIS A 394 4.53 -9.81 -15.04
N ARG A 395 3.61 -9.85 -14.05
CA ARG A 395 3.47 -8.76 -13.07
C ARG A 395 4.72 -8.60 -12.22
N GLU A 396 5.24 -9.70 -11.66
CA GLU A 396 6.47 -9.67 -10.87
C GLU A 396 7.68 -9.33 -11.74
N VAL A 397 7.72 -9.86 -12.98
CA VAL A 397 8.79 -9.54 -13.92
C VAL A 397 8.78 -8.05 -14.27
N THR A 398 7.63 -7.48 -14.60
CA THR A 398 7.53 -6.05 -14.96
C THR A 398 7.77 -5.14 -13.76
N ALA A 399 7.35 -5.53 -12.54
CA ALA A 399 7.66 -4.81 -11.31
C ALA A 399 9.18 -4.71 -11.10
N ILE A 400 9.88 -5.85 -11.17
CA ILE A 400 11.34 -5.92 -11.02
C ILE A 400 12.06 -5.14 -12.14
N LEU A 401 11.67 -5.31 -13.40
CA LEU A 401 12.29 -4.59 -14.51
C LEU A 401 12.06 -3.07 -14.42
N ASN A 402 10.94 -2.62 -13.88
CA ASN A 402 10.67 -1.20 -13.64
C ASN A 402 11.33 -0.66 -12.35
N HIS A 403 11.86 -1.53 -11.49
CA HIS A 403 12.51 -1.09 -10.28
C HIS A 403 13.74 -0.22 -10.58
N ARG A 404 13.89 0.89 -9.83
CA ARG A 404 14.92 1.92 -10.09
C ARG A 404 16.34 1.36 -10.17
N TYR A 405 16.71 0.38 -9.35
CA TYR A 405 18.04 -0.24 -9.36
C TYR A 405 18.30 -1.06 -10.63
N VAL A 406 17.30 -1.82 -11.05
CA VAL A 406 17.39 -2.66 -12.25
C VAL A 406 17.43 -1.81 -13.52
N ARG A 407 16.59 -0.77 -13.60
CA ARG A 407 16.63 0.20 -14.70
C ARG A 407 17.95 0.96 -14.76
N ARG A 408 18.54 1.30 -13.62
CA ARG A 408 19.84 1.98 -13.56
C ARG A 408 20.98 1.07 -14.04
N ALA A 409 20.94 -0.22 -13.69
CA ALA A 409 21.98 -1.17 -14.06
C ALA A 409 22.04 -1.46 -15.56
N ALA A 410 20.92 -1.51 -16.25
CA ALA A 410 20.83 -1.91 -17.65
C ALA A 410 19.68 -1.19 -18.41
N PRO A 411 19.68 0.14 -18.56
CA PRO A 411 18.52 0.91 -19.00
C PRO A 411 18.01 0.51 -20.39
N ARG A 412 18.89 0.24 -21.35
CA ARG A 412 18.51 -0.16 -22.71
C ARG A 412 17.94 -1.57 -22.75
N ILE A 413 18.64 -2.54 -22.12
CA ILE A 413 18.21 -3.94 -22.09
C ILE A 413 16.85 -4.08 -21.39
N VAL A 414 16.66 -3.36 -20.29
CA VAL A 414 15.37 -3.35 -19.56
C VAL A 414 14.25 -2.76 -20.42
N ALA A 415 14.51 -1.67 -21.14
CA ALA A 415 13.52 -1.07 -22.05
C ALA A 415 13.14 -2.03 -23.19
N ASP A 416 14.11 -2.70 -23.80
CA ASP A 416 13.90 -3.68 -24.86
C ASP A 416 13.11 -4.90 -24.36
N LEU A 417 13.43 -5.41 -23.16
CA LEU A 417 12.70 -6.52 -22.53
C LEU A 417 11.25 -6.13 -22.24
N LEU A 418 11.01 -4.97 -21.62
CA LEU A 418 9.66 -4.48 -21.33
C LEU A 418 8.85 -4.31 -22.62
N SER A 419 9.44 -3.68 -23.65
CA SER A 419 8.81 -3.53 -24.96
C SER A 419 8.46 -4.88 -25.59
N ASN A 420 9.38 -5.84 -25.55
CA ASN A 420 9.13 -7.20 -26.08
C ASN A 420 8.00 -7.92 -25.33
N ILE A 421 7.99 -7.84 -23.98
CA ILE A 421 6.99 -8.47 -23.14
C ILE A 421 5.59 -7.89 -23.42
N ILE A 422 5.47 -6.57 -23.53
CA ILE A 422 4.20 -5.87 -23.79
C ILE A 422 3.74 -6.13 -25.22
N THR A 423 4.60 -5.88 -26.21
CA THR A 423 4.24 -5.99 -27.66
C THR A 423 3.81 -7.42 -28.03
N ASN A 424 4.42 -8.44 -27.41
CA ASN A 424 4.11 -9.84 -27.69
C ASN A 424 3.13 -10.45 -26.67
N ASN A 425 2.48 -9.63 -25.85
CA ASN A 425 1.50 -10.05 -24.82
C ASN A 425 1.97 -11.29 -24.02
N ARG A 426 3.21 -11.25 -23.50
CA ARG A 426 3.84 -12.40 -22.84
C ARG A 426 3.39 -12.48 -21.38
N ILE A 427 2.44 -13.37 -21.09
CA ILE A 427 1.91 -13.60 -19.72
C ILE A 427 2.93 -14.32 -18.84
N TYR A 428 3.68 -15.25 -19.40
CA TYR A 428 4.77 -15.96 -18.73
C TYR A 428 6.05 -15.81 -19.53
N ILE A 429 7.14 -15.46 -18.85
CA ILE A 429 8.44 -15.17 -19.47
C ILE A 429 9.46 -16.19 -18.98
N SER A 430 10.21 -16.79 -19.89
CA SER A 430 11.23 -17.77 -19.57
C SER A 430 12.41 -17.12 -18.84
N ALA A 431 12.99 -17.81 -17.84
CA ALA A 431 14.19 -17.37 -17.14
C ALA A 431 15.35 -17.08 -18.11
N ASP A 432 15.47 -17.86 -19.18
CA ASP A 432 16.55 -17.74 -20.18
C ASP A 432 16.42 -16.43 -20.98
N ASP A 433 15.20 -16.03 -21.35
CA ASP A 433 14.95 -14.77 -22.05
C ASP A 433 15.29 -13.54 -21.20
N LEU A 434 15.14 -13.66 -19.88
CA LEU A 434 15.41 -12.58 -18.93
C LEU A 434 16.90 -12.47 -18.57
N ALA A 435 17.68 -13.53 -18.71
CA ALA A 435 19.07 -13.63 -18.25
C ALA A 435 20.09 -12.90 -19.14
N GLN A 436 19.77 -11.68 -19.60
CA GLN A 436 20.59 -10.93 -20.57
C GLN A 436 21.80 -10.22 -19.97
N THR A 437 21.82 -9.98 -18.64
CA THR A 437 22.98 -9.45 -17.90
C THR A 437 23.28 -10.33 -16.70
N ASP A 438 24.45 -10.16 -16.09
CA ASP A 438 24.80 -10.93 -14.87
C ASP A 438 23.85 -10.64 -13.72
N LEU A 439 23.44 -9.38 -13.54
CA LEU A 439 22.44 -9.00 -12.54
C LEU A 439 21.06 -9.63 -12.82
N LEU A 440 20.58 -9.56 -14.07
CA LEU A 440 19.30 -10.15 -14.44
C LEU A 440 19.34 -11.69 -14.34
N ARG A 441 20.46 -12.32 -14.72
CA ARG A 441 20.65 -13.77 -14.54
C ARG A 441 20.59 -14.16 -13.07
N LEU A 442 21.12 -13.32 -12.19
CA LEU A 442 21.07 -13.53 -10.75
C LEU A 442 19.64 -13.35 -10.23
N ILE A 443 18.94 -12.26 -10.59
CA ILE A 443 17.57 -11.98 -10.17
C ILE A 443 16.60 -13.09 -10.58
N PHE A 444 16.67 -13.54 -11.83
CA PHE A 444 15.75 -14.54 -12.37
C PHE A 444 16.25 -16.00 -12.19
N ARG A 445 17.13 -16.23 -11.22
CA ARG A 445 17.54 -17.57 -10.81
C ARG A 445 16.47 -18.21 -9.92
N ARG A 446 16.13 -19.49 -10.17
CA ARG A 446 15.22 -20.26 -9.32
C ARG A 446 15.83 -20.57 -7.96
N VAL A 447 15.07 -20.37 -6.90
CA VAL A 447 15.38 -20.78 -5.52
C VAL A 447 14.67 -22.08 -5.17
N ARG A 448 15.34 -22.99 -4.41
CA ARG A 448 14.82 -24.34 -4.11
C ARG A 448 14.58 -24.61 -2.63
N SER A 449 15.24 -23.88 -1.74
CA SER A 449 15.18 -24.07 -0.29
C SER A 449 15.46 -22.77 0.44
N ALA A 450 15.17 -22.69 1.74
CA ALA A 450 15.48 -21.53 2.57
C ALA A 450 16.99 -21.21 2.57
N ALA A 451 17.86 -22.22 2.63
CA ALA A 451 19.32 -22.03 2.55
C ALA A 451 19.80 -21.55 1.17
N ASP A 452 19.12 -21.93 0.08
CA ASP A 452 19.39 -21.42 -1.25
C ASP A 452 18.87 -19.98 -1.40
N LEU A 453 17.68 -19.64 -0.82
CA LEU A 453 17.15 -18.29 -0.76
C LEU A 453 18.11 -17.34 -0.05
N SER A 454 18.63 -17.75 1.09
CA SER A 454 19.60 -16.99 1.86
C SER A 454 20.82 -16.58 1.01
N ARG A 455 21.46 -17.57 0.38
CA ARG A 455 22.62 -17.31 -0.51
C ARG A 455 22.25 -16.44 -1.70
N TYR A 456 21.10 -16.69 -2.30
CA TYR A 456 20.57 -15.91 -3.41
C TYR A 456 20.40 -14.43 -3.07
N LEU A 457 19.81 -14.12 -1.90
CA LEU A 457 19.61 -12.72 -1.46
C LEU A 457 20.94 -12.03 -1.13
N ILE A 458 21.90 -12.75 -0.51
CA ILE A 458 23.25 -12.22 -0.26
C ILE A 458 23.97 -11.89 -1.57
N ASP A 459 23.91 -12.80 -2.55
CA ASP A 459 24.55 -12.60 -3.85
C ASP A 459 23.91 -11.42 -4.59
N LEU A 460 22.58 -11.28 -4.50
CA LEU A 460 21.85 -10.15 -5.08
C LEU A 460 22.29 -8.82 -4.47
N LEU A 461 22.35 -8.73 -3.13
CA LEU A 461 22.78 -7.51 -2.45
C LEU A 461 24.24 -7.15 -2.79
N LYS A 462 25.14 -8.12 -2.92
CA LYS A 462 26.52 -7.91 -3.41
C LYS A 462 26.53 -7.39 -4.85
N GLY A 463 25.67 -7.95 -5.72
CA GLY A 463 25.53 -7.48 -7.10
C GLY A 463 25.02 -6.05 -7.20
N LEU A 464 24.15 -5.63 -6.29
CA LEU A 464 23.64 -4.26 -6.23
C LEU A 464 24.66 -3.26 -5.70
N ASN A 465 25.56 -3.67 -4.80
CA ASN A 465 26.56 -2.77 -4.20
C ASN A 465 27.44 -2.12 -5.26
N GLY A 466 27.72 -2.79 -6.36
CA GLY A 466 28.50 -2.24 -7.49
C GLY A 466 27.80 -1.11 -8.25
N LEU A 467 26.50 -0.85 -7.98
CA LEU A 467 25.75 0.26 -8.58
C LEU A 467 25.93 1.59 -7.81
N PHE A 468 26.43 1.53 -6.59
CA PHE A 468 26.61 2.69 -5.72
C PHE A 468 28.09 2.89 -5.47
N PRO A 469 28.67 4.07 -5.77
CA PRO A 469 30.09 4.33 -5.54
C PRO A 469 30.44 4.28 -4.04
N ASP A 470 31.53 3.57 -3.73
CA ASP A 470 32.13 3.55 -2.39
C ASP A 470 32.70 4.95 -2.09
N ARG A 471 32.18 5.58 -1.03
CA ARG A 471 32.65 6.78 -0.34
C ARG A 471 32.06 8.14 -0.76
N ILE A 472 31.57 8.78 0.29
CA ILE A 472 31.55 10.24 0.42
C ILE A 472 33.02 10.66 0.50
N ASP A 473 33.52 11.33 -0.53
CA ASP A 473 34.79 12.04 -0.47
C ASP A 473 34.57 13.26 0.46
N GLU A 474 35.20 13.26 1.64
CA GLU A 474 35.07 14.33 2.66
C GLU A 474 35.59 15.70 2.17
N THR A 475 36.00 15.78 0.91
CA THR A 475 36.62 17.00 0.29
C THR A 475 35.77 17.66 -0.79
N ALA A 476 34.50 17.23 -0.99
CA ALA A 476 33.63 17.87 -1.97
C ALA A 476 33.06 19.20 -1.43
N ASP A 477 33.29 20.29 -2.18
CA ASP A 477 32.79 21.64 -1.91
C ASP A 477 31.26 21.67 -1.68
N ASP A 478 30.83 22.43 -0.67
CA ASP A 478 29.46 22.64 -0.20
C ASP A 478 28.48 23.23 -1.25
N ASP A 479 28.91 23.56 -2.45
CA ASP A 479 28.14 24.27 -3.49
C ASP A 479 27.62 23.36 -4.63
N ALA A 480 27.87 22.04 -4.59
CA ALA A 480 27.35 21.13 -5.62
C ALA A 480 25.92 20.64 -5.29
N THR A 481 24.95 21.17 -6.03
CA THR A 481 23.56 20.69 -6.13
C THR A 481 23.48 19.31 -6.80
N ASP A 482 24.30 18.35 -6.42
CA ASP A 482 24.51 17.11 -7.15
C ASP A 482 23.88 15.90 -6.42
N PRO A 483 23.30 14.93 -7.15
CA PRO A 483 22.68 13.72 -6.61
C PRO A 483 23.65 12.73 -5.91
N VAL A 484 24.92 13.08 -5.72
CA VAL A 484 25.96 12.28 -5.06
C VAL A 484 25.55 11.87 -3.63
N GLY A 485 24.85 12.73 -2.91
CA GLY A 485 24.32 12.40 -1.56
C GLY A 485 23.28 11.29 -1.53
N MET A 486 22.51 11.10 -2.60
CA MET A 486 21.46 10.08 -2.66
C MET A 486 22.04 8.67 -2.87
N ASP A 487 23.11 8.54 -3.65
CA ASP A 487 23.77 7.26 -3.89
C ASP A 487 24.45 6.72 -2.63
N ALA A 488 25.04 7.58 -1.81
CA ALA A 488 25.61 7.19 -0.51
C ALA A 488 24.54 6.67 0.47
N VAL A 489 23.36 7.30 0.50
CA VAL A 489 22.24 6.86 1.34
C VAL A 489 21.71 5.50 0.86
N GLU A 490 21.61 5.29 -0.45
CA GLU A 490 21.19 4.01 -1.03
C GLU A 490 22.20 2.87 -0.73
N GLY A 491 23.49 3.20 -0.74
CA GLY A 491 24.56 2.28 -0.32
C GLY A 491 24.40 1.85 1.15
N GLU A 492 24.12 2.81 2.05
CA GLU A 492 23.88 2.54 3.47
C GLU A 492 22.65 1.64 3.68
N PHE A 493 21.56 1.88 2.93
CA PHE A 493 20.37 1.01 2.97
C PHE A 493 20.69 -0.42 2.55
N THR A 494 21.45 -0.58 1.46
CA THR A 494 21.85 -1.90 0.96
C THR A 494 22.78 -2.61 1.95
N TYR A 495 23.70 -1.88 2.56
CA TYR A 495 24.61 -2.41 3.57
C TYR A 495 23.88 -2.82 4.86
N ALA A 496 22.94 -2.00 5.34
CA ALA A 496 22.13 -2.34 6.51
C ALA A 496 21.29 -3.61 6.27
N TYR A 497 20.72 -3.74 5.07
CA TYR A 497 19.98 -4.95 4.69
C TYR A 497 20.90 -6.18 4.63
N TYR A 498 22.08 -6.03 4.01
CA TYR A 498 23.08 -7.08 3.91
C TYR A 498 23.55 -7.60 5.28
N THR A 499 23.90 -6.69 6.19
CA THR A 499 24.36 -7.03 7.54
C THR A 499 23.27 -7.74 8.35
N THR A 500 22.02 -7.25 8.26
CA THR A 500 20.86 -7.87 8.92
C THR A 500 20.60 -9.27 8.40
N LEU A 501 20.63 -9.46 7.09
CA LEU A 501 20.43 -10.76 6.44
C LEU A 501 21.55 -11.73 6.79
N THR A 502 22.82 -11.28 6.76
CA THR A 502 23.97 -12.13 7.11
C THR A 502 23.88 -12.59 8.56
N ARG A 503 23.57 -11.68 9.49
CA ARG A 503 23.35 -12.04 10.89
C ARG A 503 22.25 -13.10 11.07
N MET A 504 21.10 -12.92 10.40
CA MET A 504 20.03 -13.92 10.44
C MET A 504 20.50 -15.30 9.95
N ASN A 505 21.28 -15.33 8.88
CA ASN A 505 21.80 -16.58 8.32
C ASN A 505 22.81 -17.27 9.23
N ASP A 506 23.72 -16.51 9.84
CA ASP A 506 24.68 -17.03 10.79
C ASP A 506 23.97 -17.69 11.99
N LEU A 507 22.92 -17.04 12.51
CA LEU A 507 22.13 -17.56 13.61
C LEU A 507 21.34 -18.83 13.24
N ILE A 508 20.77 -18.90 12.03
CA ILE A 508 20.09 -20.10 11.52
C ILE A 508 21.07 -21.26 11.38
N ALA A 509 22.28 -20.99 10.86
CA ALA A 509 23.31 -22.00 10.69
C ALA A 509 23.85 -22.51 12.04
N GLU A 510 24.11 -21.62 12.99
CA GLU A 510 24.56 -21.95 14.36
C GLU A 510 23.51 -22.82 15.08
N ALA A 511 22.24 -22.46 14.97
CA ALA A 511 21.14 -23.19 15.59
C ALA A 511 20.75 -24.48 14.85
N GLN A 512 21.28 -24.73 13.65
CA GLN A 512 20.96 -25.90 12.82
C GLN A 512 19.43 -26.04 12.56
N ILE A 513 18.72 -24.94 12.40
CA ILE A 513 17.27 -24.92 12.18
C ILE A 513 16.98 -25.15 10.69
N SER A 514 16.07 -26.09 10.42
CA SER A 514 15.47 -26.27 9.09
C SER A 514 14.08 -25.65 9.07
N MET A 515 13.80 -24.86 8.04
CA MET A 515 12.51 -24.18 7.88
C MET A 515 12.10 -24.08 6.41
N SER A 516 10.82 -23.82 6.16
CA SER A 516 10.29 -23.55 4.83
C SER A 516 10.71 -22.17 4.30
N VAL A 517 10.62 -21.99 2.98
CA VAL A 517 10.84 -20.66 2.35
C VAL A 517 9.88 -19.63 2.90
N ASP A 518 8.62 -20.00 3.15
CA ASP A 518 7.59 -19.10 3.69
C ASP A 518 7.94 -18.64 5.12
N THR A 519 8.41 -19.52 5.99
CA THR A 519 8.81 -19.17 7.36
C THR A 519 10.06 -18.30 7.36
N TYR A 520 11.05 -18.63 6.50
CA TYR A 520 12.23 -17.80 6.31
C TYR A 520 11.85 -16.37 5.88
N THR A 521 10.95 -16.24 4.90
CA THR A 521 10.48 -14.95 4.40
C THR A 521 9.76 -14.15 5.49
N ARG A 522 8.90 -14.79 6.30
CA ARG A 522 8.20 -14.13 7.42
C ARG A 522 9.15 -13.64 8.51
N LEU A 523 10.14 -14.45 8.88
CA LEU A 523 11.17 -14.04 9.85
C LEU A 523 12.00 -12.88 9.33
N LEU A 524 12.42 -12.93 8.07
CA LEU A 524 13.16 -11.84 7.42
C LEU A 524 12.33 -10.55 7.42
N ALA A 525 11.06 -10.60 7.02
CA ALA A 525 10.18 -9.44 7.00
C ALA A 525 10.07 -8.79 8.39
N ARG A 526 9.82 -9.57 9.44
CA ARG A 526 9.77 -9.07 10.82
C ARG A 526 11.08 -8.45 11.29
N LEU A 527 12.20 -9.11 10.95
CA LEU A 527 13.52 -8.60 11.32
C LEU A 527 13.77 -7.25 10.62
N ILE A 528 13.44 -7.12 9.34
CA ILE A 528 13.57 -5.88 8.58
C ILE A 528 12.65 -4.78 9.10
N GLU A 529 11.42 -5.11 9.52
CA GLU A 529 10.49 -4.16 10.16
C GLU A 529 11.05 -3.61 11.48
N SER A 530 11.84 -4.38 12.22
CA SER A 530 12.44 -3.95 13.50
C SER A 530 13.70 -3.10 13.34
N VAL A 531 14.29 -3.08 12.13
CA VAL A 531 15.54 -2.35 11.87
C VAL A 531 15.22 -0.95 11.37
N SER A 532 15.81 0.04 12.01
CA SER A 532 15.78 1.43 11.56
C SER A 532 17.20 1.99 11.42
N ILE A 533 17.41 2.79 10.39
CA ILE A 533 18.70 3.43 10.09
C ILE A 533 18.69 4.81 10.73
N PRO A 534 19.56 5.09 11.69
CA PRO A 534 19.56 6.38 12.37
C PRO A 534 20.04 7.50 11.44
N PHE A 535 19.35 8.62 11.48
CA PHE A 535 19.82 9.84 10.84
C PHE A 535 21.03 10.40 11.59
N ARG A 536 22.06 10.83 10.86
CA ARG A 536 23.20 11.55 11.42
C ARG A 536 22.83 13.03 11.55
N GLY A 537 22.97 13.62 12.73
CA GLY A 537 22.65 15.02 12.97
C GLY A 537 22.98 15.44 14.39
N GLU A 538 22.96 16.76 14.64
CA GLU A 538 23.15 17.31 15.99
C GLU A 538 21.84 17.20 16.81
N PRO A 539 21.78 16.36 17.86
CA PRO A 539 20.54 16.06 18.57
C PRO A 539 19.96 17.25 19.36
N LEU A 540 20.70 18.34 19.52
CA LEU A 540 20.33 19.51 20.31
C LEU A 540 20.17 20.79 19.49
N ALA A 541 19.94 20.68 18.18
CA ALA A 541 19.72 21.81 17.26
C ALA A 541 18.45 21.60 16.41
N GLY A 542 17.85 22.69 15.93
CA GLY A 542 16.79 22.72 14.94
C GLY A 542 15.42 22.20 15.41
N LEU A 543 14.48 22.12 14.48
CA LEU A 543 13.12 21.60 14.68
C LEU A 543 13.17 20.11 15.07
N GLN A 544 12.44 19.72 16.13
CA GLN A 544 12.47 18.37 16.65
C GLN A 544 11.35 17.53 16.02
N ILE A 545 11.72 16.49 15.25
CA ILE A 545 10.79 15.51 14.67
C ILE A 545 10.97 14.19 15.42
N MET A 546 9.91 13.72 16.07
CA MET A 546 10.03 12.60 17.01
C MET A 546 8.76 11.77 17.12
N GLY A 547 8.90 10.52 17.56
CA GLY A 547 7.79 9.69 18.02
C GLY A 547 7.29 10.09 19.41
N VAL A 548 6.19 9.46 19.83
CA VAL A 548 5.59 9.76 21.14
C VAL A 548 6.53 9.39 22.31
N LEU A 549 7.24 8.28 22.19
CA LEU A 549 8.11 7.78 23.27
C LEU A 549 9.36 8.66 23.50
N GLU A 550 9.83 9.33 22.47
CA GLU A 550 10.99 10.23 22.53
C GLU A 550 10.67 11.57 23.19
N THR A 551 9.37 11.94 23.29
CA THR A 551 8.93 13.17 23.96
C THR A 551 8.99 13.11 25.49
N ARG A 552 9.29 11.94 26.05
CA ARG A 552 9.37 11.72 27.50
C ARG A 552 10.31 12.71 28.18
N VAL A 553 9.82 13.40 29.19
CA VAL A 553 10.60 14.32 30.03
C VAL A 553 11.08 15.57 29.27
N LEU A 554 10.75 15.73 28.02
CA LEU A 554 11.10 16.91 27.21
C LEU A 554 9.95 17.91 27.20
N ASP A 555 10.31 19.20 27.17
CA ASP A 555 9.38 20.31 27.18
C ASP A 555 9.55 21.14 25.90
N PHE A 556 8.43 21.43 25.24
CA PHE A 556 8.37 22.23 24.02
C PHE A 556 7.36 23.36 24.16
N ASP A 557 7.70 24.56 23.71
CA ASP A 557 6.76 25.68 23.70
C ASP A 557 5.66 25.50 22.63
N ARG A 558 5.98 24.85 21.51
CA ARG A 558 5.08 24.64 20.39
C ARG A 558 5.06 23.17 19.98
N LEU A 559 3.87 22.61 19.95
CA LEU A 559 3.66 21.20 19.56
C LEU A 559 2.74 21.10 18.35
N ILE A 560 3.11 20.22 17.42
CA ILE A 560 2.28 19.78 16.30
C ILE A 560 2.21 18.26 16.39
N ILE A 561 1.04 17.72 16.73
CA ILE A 561 0.85 16.28 16.90
C ILE A 561 -0.05 15.78 15.79
N LEU A 562 0.45 14.88 14.95
CA LEU A 562 -0.28 14.28 13.84
C LEU A 562 -1.01 13.01 14.29
N SER A 563 -1.90 12.53 13.43
CA SER A 563 -2.57 11.23 13.57
C SER A 563 -3.31 11.04 14.91
N MET A 564 -3.95 12.11 15.39
CA MET A 564 -4.75 12.11 16.62
C MET A 564 -6.09 11.38 16.43
N ASN A 565 -6.03 10.18 15.84
CA ASN A 565 -7.18 9.31 15.59
C ASN A 565 -7.27 8.19 16.62
N GLU A 566 -8.49 7.79 16.95
CA GLU A 566 -8.76 6.62 17.79
C GLU A 566 -8.18 5.35 17.16
N GLY A 567 -7.38 4.61 17.92
CA GLY A 567 -6.70 3.40 17.44
C GLY A 567 -5.30 3.62 16.86
N LEU A 568 -4.91 4.89 16.59
CA LEU A 568 -3.53 5.28 16.29
C LEU A 568 -2.87 5.91 17.53
N PHE A 569 -3.58 6.85 18.20
CA PHE A 569 -3.13 7.40 19.46
C PHE A 569 -4.33 7.63 20.40
N PRO A 570 -4.53 6.77 21.40
CA PRO A 570 -3.70 5.61 21.75
C PRO A 570 -3.80 4.46 20.74
N ALA A 571 -2.69 3.75 20.55
CA ALA A 571 -2.64 2.62 19.66
C ALA A 571 -3.53 1.47 20.18
N ARG A 572 -4.41 0.94 19.32
CA ARG A 572 -5.12 -0.30 19.58
C ARG A 572 -4.15 -1.48 19.35
N GLY A 573 -4.00 -2.32 20.35
CA GLY A 573 -3.26 -3.57 20.19
C GLY A 573 -3.31 -4.40 21.46
N ALA A 574 -4.00 -5.53 21.44
CA ALA A 574 -3.72 -6.60 22.37
C ALA A 574 -2.40 -7.24 21.90
N THR A 575 -1.37 -7.23 22.73
CA THR A 575 -0.20 -8.07 22.50
C THR A 575 -0.69 -9.52 22.58
N PRO A 576 -0.53 -10.35 21.54
CA PRO A 576 -0.90 -11.74 21.64
C PRO A 576 -0.11 -12.38 22.78
N SER A 577 -0.81 -13.07 23.67
CA SER A 577 -0.23 -13.70 24.86
C SER A 577 -0.78 -15.11 24.99
N PHE A 578 0.06 -16.04 25.38
CA PHE A 578 -0.35 -17.39 25.73
C PHE A 578 -1.04 -17.43 27.09
N ILE A 579 -0.72 -16.45 27.97
CA ILE A 579 -1.33 -16.31 29.29
C ILE A 579 -2.66 -15.57 29.14
N PRO A 580 -3.81 -16.20 29.49
CA PRO A 580 -5.12 -15.58 29.42
C PRO A 580 -5.25 -14.31 30.25
N HIS A 581 -6.09 -13.35 29.78
CA HIS A 581 -6.27 -12.05 30.43
C HIS A 581 -6.64 -12.13 31.92
N THR A 582 -7.49 -13.08 32.29
CA THR A 582 -7.88 -13.29 33.73
C THR A 582 -6.69 -13.66 34.60
N LEU A 583 -5.80 -14.53 34.11
CA LEU A 583 -4.57 -14.87 34.82
C LEU A 583 -3.59 -13.70 34.85
N ARG A 584 -3.44 -12.96 33.72
CA ARG A 584 -2.61 -11.75 33.70
C ARG A 584 -3.05 -10.75 34.75
N HIS A 585 -4.36 -10.49 34.86
CA HIS A 585 -4.93 -9.59 35.87
C HIS A 585 -4.69 -10.09 37.30
N GLY A 586 -5.00 -11.37 37.58
CA GLY A 586 -4.87 -11.94 38.92
C GLY A 586 -3.44 -11.99 39.43
N PHE A 587 -2.45 -12.19 38.55
CA PHE A 587 -1.02 -12.20 38.89
C PHE A 587 -0.35 -10.84 38.74
N GLY A 588 -1.12 -9.77 38.40
CA GLY A 588 -0.62 -8.42 38.24
C GLY A 588 0.38 -8.24 37.08
N LEU A 589 0.25 -9.07 36.03
CA LEU A 589 0.96 -8.91 34.77
C LEU A 589 0.36 -7.71 33.98
N PRO A 590 1.10 -7.13 33.03
CA PRO A 590 0.62 -5.97 32.30
C PRO A 590 -0.61 -6.32 31.45
N THR A 591 -1.63 -5.47 31.57
CA THR A 591 -2.89 -5.54 30.80
C THR A 591 -3.03 -4.33 29.86
N PHE A 592 -4.02 -4.34 28.97
CA PHE A 592 -4.24 -3.23 28.06
C PHE A 592 -4.66 -1.94 28.78
N GLU A 593 -5.32 -2.04 29.94
CA GLU A 593 -5.72 -0.88 30.75
C GLU A 593 -4.51 -0.12 31.29
N LEU A 594 -3.45 -0.84 31.68
CA LEU A 594 -2.21 -0.23 32.16
C LEU A 594 -1.49 0.48 31.01
N ARG A 595 -1.52 -0.08 29.80
CA ARG A 595 -0.95 0.56 28.61
C ARG A 595 -1.67 1.86 28.27
N ASP A 596 -3.01 1.87 28.33
CA ASP A 596 -3.81 3.09 28.13
C ASP A 596 -3.41 4.19 29.11
N SER A 597 -3.13 3.82 30.37
CA SER A 597 -2.67 4.76 31.40
C SER A 597 -1.31 5.38 31.06
N VAL A 598 -0.41 4.60 30.48
CA VAL A 598 0.91 5.08 30.01
C VAL A 598 0.76 6.07 28.85
N PHE A 599 -0.06 5.74 27.83
CA PHE A 599 -0.31 6.66 26.71
C PHE A 599 -1.02 7.94 27.15
N ALA A 600 -1.97 7.84 28.10
CA ALA A 600 -2.63 9.00 28.69
C ALA A 600 -1.62 9.93 29.37
N TYR A 601 -0.69 9.37 30.15
CA TYR A 601 0.37 10.16 30.78
C TYR A 601 1.22 10.89 29.74
N TYR A 602 1.71 10.21 28.71
CA TYR A 602 2.53 10.86 27.68
C TYR A 602 1.80 12.00 26.99
N PHE A 603 0.54 11.80 26.64
CA PHE A 603 -0.27 12.84 26.01
C PHE A 603 -0.47 14.05 26.92
N TYR A 604 -1.01 13.86 28.12
CA TYR A 604 -1.36 14.95 29.02
C TYR A 604 -0.12 15.69 29.53
N ARG A 605 0.94 14.96 29.84
CA ARG A 605 2.21 15.56 30.24
C ARG A 605 2.83 16.41 29.13
N MET A 606 2.84 15.92 27.89
CA MET A 606 3.40 16.62 26.75
C MET A 606 2.70 17.96 26.49
N ILE A 607 1.37 17.98 26.53
CA ILE A 607 0.59 19.19 26.27
C ILE A 607 0.56 20.17 27.46
N SER A 608 0.72 19.71 28.70
CA SER A 608 0.59 20.55 29.90
C SER A 608 1.61 21.66 29.98
N ARG A 609 2.79 21.51 29.38
CA ARG A 609 3.88 22.51 29.43
C ARG A 609 4.05 23.28 28.13
N ALA A 610 3.27 22.99 27.11
CA ALA A 610 3.29 23.71 25.84
C ALA A 610 2.51 25.02 25.94
N ARG A 611 2.91 26.04 25.16
CA ARG A 611 2.15 27.28 25.00
C ARG A 611 1.11 27.14 23.87
N SER A 612 1.45 26.44 22.83
CA SER A 612 0.60 26.20 21.66
C SER A 612 0.64 24.75 21.23
N VAL A 613 -0.54 24.16 21.08
CA VAL A 613 -0.70 22.74 20.70
C VAL A 613 -1.62 22.66 19.48
N ASN A 614 -1.11 22.12 18.38
CA ASN A 614 -1.88 21.84 17.17
C ASN A 614 -2.08 20.31 17.06
N LEU A 615 -3.34 19.87 17.17
CA LEU A 615 -3.73 18.46 17.08
C LEU A 615 -4.34 18.22 15.71
N LEU A 616 -3.72 17.33 14.93
CA LEU A 616 -4.15 17.02 13.56
C LEU A 616 -4.70 15.59 13.49
N TYR A 617 -5.83 15.39 12.83
CA TYR A 617 -6.42 14.08 12.63
C TYR A 617 -6.96 13.86 11.23
N ASP A 618 -7.06 12.61 10.79
CA ASP A 618 -7.64 12.23 9.50
C ASP A 618 -9.15 12.06 9.65
N THR A 619 -9.92 12.78 8.84
CA THR A 619 -11.39 12.74 8.85
C THR A 619 -11.97 11.63 7.96
N ARG A 620 -11.14 10.93 7.19
CA ARG A 620 -11.61 9.87 6.28
C ARG A 620 -11.97 8.61 7.05
N THR A 621 -13.04 7.97 6.60
CA THR A 621 -13.41 6.62 7.01
C THR A 621 -13.00 5.65 5.91
N ASP A 622 -12.04 4.78 6.18
CA ASP A 622 -11.54 3.75 5.27
C ASP A 622 -12.13 2.39 5.70
N GLY A 623 -13.43 2.23 5.48
CA GLY A 623 -14.27 1.04 5.66
C GLY A 623 -13.94 0.03 6.77
N PHE A 624 -12.68 -0.34 6.97
CA PHE A 624 -12.23 -1.33 7.95
C PHE A 624 -11.02 -0.93 8.80
N ARG A 625 -10.25 0.09 8.42
CA ARG A 625 -8.97 0.42 9.09
C ARG A 625 -8.99 1.71 9.90
N THR A 626 -9.70 2.75 9.46
CA THR A 626 -9.82 4.02 10.17
C THR A 626 -11.27 4.45 10.21
N THR A 627 -11.76 4.81 11.41
CA THR A 627 -13.13 5.29 11.61
C THR A 627 -13.28 6.78 11.34
N GLY A 628 -12.18 7.50 11.10
CA GLY A 628 -12.17 8.97 11.02
C GLY A 628 -12.47 9.64 12.38
N GLU A 629 -12.55 8.86 13.45
CA GLU A 629 -12.83 9.37 14.79
C GLU A 629 -11.59 9.99 15.42
N VAL A 630 -11.78 11.09 16.14
CA VAL A 630 -10.73 11.70 16.94
C VAL A 630 -10.39 10.82 18.13
N SER A 631 -9.14 10.93 18.61
CA SER A 631 -8.66 10.25 19.81
C SER A 631 -9.57 10.51 21.02
N ARG A 632 -9.80 9.47 21.84
CA ARG A 632 -10.52 9.57 23.13
C ARG A 632 -9.95 10.65 24.04
N PHE A 633 -8.66 10.94 23.98
CA PHE A 633 -8.04 11.98 24.78
C PHE A 633 -8.56 13.39 24.41
N ILE A 634 -8.87 13.64 23.15
CA ILE A 634 -9.49 14.90 22.70
C ILE A 634 -10.91 15.00 23.22
N HIS A 635 -11.67 13.91 23.21
CA HIS A 635 -13.01 13.87 23.81
C HIS A 635 -12.95 14.11 25.33
N GLN A 636 -11.96 13.54 26.01
CA GLN A 636 -11.74 13.81 27.46
C GLN A 636 -11.43 15.27 27.69
N LEU A 637 -10.51 15.88 26.94
CA LEU A 637 -10.22 17.32 27.08
C LEU A 637 -11.46 18.17 26.87
N ARG A 638 -12.28 17.89 25.87
CA ARG A 638 -13.43 18.69 25.47
C ARG A 638 -14.62 18.55 26.43
N TYR A 639 -14.98 17.31 26.77
CA TYR A 639 -16.25 17.01 27.43
C TYR A 639 -16.11 16.68 28.91
N HIS A 640 -14.96 16.19 29.34
CA HIS A 640 -14.74 15.87 30.78
C HIS A 640 -14.01 16.99 31.49
N TYR A 641 -12.97 17.56 30.86
CA TYR A 641 -12.19 18.65 31.46
C TYR A 641 -12.62 20.05 30.99
N GLU A 642 -13.53 20.14 30.03
CA GLU A 642 -14.05 21.38 29.47
C GLU A 642 -12.97 22.38 29.02
N VAL A 643 -11.83 21.83 28.51
CA VAL A 643 -10.72 22.65 28.03
C VAL A 643 -11.12 23.38 26.74
N PRO A 644 -10.98 24.71 26.68
CA PRO A 644 -11.28 25.47 25.46
C PRO A 644 -10.37 25.04 24.31
N MET A 645 -10.95 24.66 23.17
CA MET A 645 -10.22 24.27 21.96
C MET A 645 -10.79 25.00 20.76
N LYS A 646 -9.91 25.41 19.85
CA LYS A 646 -10.29 26.02 18.58
C LYS A 646 -10.38 24.92 17.52
N ASP A 647 -11.55 24.73 16.92
CA ASP A 647 -11.71 23.82 15.80
C ASP A 647 -11.37 24.54 14.49
N GLU A 648 -10.46 23.97 13.70
CA GLU A 648 -10.14 24.44 12.37
C GLU A 648 -10.46 23.34 11.33
N ALA A 649 -11.18 23.71 10.31
CA ALA A 649 -11.43 22.89 9.13
C ALA A 649 -10.86 23.65 7.92
N PRO A 650 -9.62 23.35 7.50
CA PRO A 650 -9.04 24.00 6.34
C PRO A 650 -9.91 23.73 5.10
N ALA A 651 -10.42 24.76 4.50
CA ALA A 651 -11.09 24.67 3.22
C ALA A 651 -10.01 24.48 2.14
N PHE A 652 -9.87 23.30 1.63
CA PHE A 652 -9.15 23.12 0.37
C PHE A 652 -10.06 23.64 -0.73
N ALA A 653 -9.73 24.80 -1.27
CA ALA A 653 -10.32 25.23 -2.53
C ALA A 653 -9.83 24.24 -3.61
N ILE A 654 -10.50 23.09 -3.70
CA ILE A 654 -10.51 22.36 -4.94
C ILE A 654 -11.29 23.32 -5.86
N ALA A 655 -10.58 24.04 -6.70
CA ALA A 655 -11.20 24.72 -7.81
C ALA A 655 -11.85 23.63 -8.67
N SER A 656 -13.04 23.18 -8.29
CA SER A 656 -13.94 22.51 -9.19
C SER A 656 -14.42 23.62 -10.12
N SER A 657 -13.65 23.91 -11.14
CA SER A 657 -14.20 24.60 -12.27
C SER A 657 -15.20 23.62 -12.89
N ASP A 658 -16.44 23.66 -12.44
CA ASP A 658 -17.56 22.98 -13.12
C ASP A 658 -17.67 23.41 -14.60
N ASP A 659 -16.91 24.41 -15.01
CA ASP A 659 -16.86 25.00 -16.35
C ASP A 659 -15.57 24.76 -17.15
N LEU A 660 -14.58 24.01 -16.67
CA LEU A 660 -13.45 23.60 -17.50
C LEU A 660 -13.85 22.47 -18.46
N ARG A 661 -14.79 22.77 -19.39
CA ARG A 661 -14.90 21.95 -20.58
C ARG A 661 -13.63 22.12 -21.39
N LEU A 662 -12.87 21.05 -21.52
CA LEU A 662 -11.70 21.08 -22.39
C LEU A 662 -12.14 21.44 -23.81
N ARG A 663 -11.52 22.47 -24.36
CA ARG A 663 -11.73 22.97 -25.68
C ARG A 663 -10.38 23.05 -26.39
N ILE A 664 -10.33 22.53 -27.61
CA ILE A 664 -9.17 22.63 -28.47
C ILE A 664 -9.58 23.32 -29.76
N ASP A 665 -9.00 24.48 -30.02
CA ASP A 665 -9.27 25.23 -31.23
C ASP A 665 -8.51 24.61 -32.43
N LYS A 666 -9.12 24.66 -33.62
CA LYS A 666 -8.51 24.14 -34.84
C LYS A 666 -7.53 25.16 -35.43
N THR A 667 -6.38 25.31 -34.80
CA THR A 667 -5.32 26.26 -35.18
C THR A 667 -3.94 25.57 -35.15
N GLY A 668 -2.93 26.16 -35.79
CA GLY A 668 -1.56 25.66 -35.75
C GLY A 668 -1.42 24.19 -36.13
N ASP A 669 -0.71 23.41 -35.35
CA ASP A 669 -0.44 21.99 -35.62
C ASP A 669 -1.71 21.15 -35.65
N VAL A 670 -2.73 21.49 -34.85
CA VAL A 670 -4.02 20.77 -34.84
C VAL A 670 -4.71 20.89 -36.18
N LEU A 671 -4.73 22.08 -36.74
CA LEU A 671 -5.31 22.33 -38.09
C LEU A 671 -4.51 21.60 -39.17
N HIS A 672 -3.18 21.72 -39.16
CA HIS A 672 -2.31 21.02 -40.11
C HIS A 672 -2.52 19.48 -40.09
N GLN A 673 -2.59 18.89 -38.90
CA GLN A 673 -2.88 17.47 -38.73
C GLN A 673 -4.30 17.09 -39.19
N LEU A 674 -5.29 17.97 -38.99
CA LEU A 674 -6.66 17.75 -39.45
C LEU A 674 -6.70 17.80 -41.01
N GLU A 675 -5.98 18.72 -41.65
CA GLU A 675 -5.90 18.85 -43.10
C GLU A 675 -5.25 17.64 -43.76
N SER A 676 -4.45 16.84 -43.03
CA SER A 676 -3.90 15.58 -43.56
C SER A 676 -4.96 14.55 -43.98
N PHE A 677 -6.23 14.73 -43.61
CA PHE A 677 -7.36 13.93 -44.05
C PHE A 677 -7.99 14.41 -45.34
N LEU A 678 -7.53 15.55 -45.91
CA LEU A 678 -8.07 16.17 -47.11
C LEU A 678 -7.19 15.91 -48.33
N GLY A 679 -7.78 15.89 -49.53
CA GLY A 679 -7.07 15.85 -50.80
C GLY A 679 -6.12 14.67 -50.95
N GLU A 680 -4.84 14.94 -51.17
CA GLU A 680 -3.77 13.94 -51.30
C GLU A 680 -3.06 13.64 -49.94
N GLY A 681 -3.59 14.14 -48.84
CA GLY A 681 -3.01 13.91 -47.52
C GLY A 681 -2.82 12.45 -47.15
N GLU A 682 -2.00 12.14 -46.17
CA GLU A 682 -1.61 10.75 -45.83
C GLU A 682 -2.70 10.00 -45.05
N LYS A 683 -3.58 10.69 -44.33
CA LYS A 683 -4.62 10.12 -43.46
C LYS A 683 -5.96 9.97 -44.17
N ALA A 684 -6.80 9.02 -43.72
CA ALA A 684 -8.17 8.84 -44.20
C ALA A 684 -9.11 8.53 -43.02
N LEU A 685 -10.32 9.11 -43.01
CA LEU A 685 -11.35 8.85 -42.03
C LEU A 685 -12.01 7.48 -42.28
N SER A 686 -12.25 6.73 -41.20
CA SER A 686 -13.09 5.53 -41.23
C SER A 686 -14.48 5.82 -40.65
N ALA A 687 -15.45 4.95 -40.90
CA ALA A 687 -16.76 5.04 -40.27
C ALA A 687 -16.69 5.12 -38.74
N SER A 688 -15.78 4.36 -38.12
CA SER A 688 -15.53 4.43 -36.64
C SER A 688 -14.94 5.76 -36.23
N THR A 689 -14.08 6.37 -37.03
CA THR A 689 -13.49 7.69 -36.74
C THR A 689 -14.55 8.79 -36.83
N ILE A 690 -15.45 8.72 -37.82
CA ILE A 690 -16.60 9.64 -37.93
C ILE A 690 -17.55 9.46 -36.73
N ASN A 691 -17.84 8.22 -36.34
CA ASN A 691 -18.61 7.93 -35.13
C ASN A 691 -17.97 8.55 -33.86
N SER A 692 -16.65 8.45 -33.73
CA SER A 692 -15.92 9.06 -32.59
C SER A 692 -16.08 10.58 -32.57
N TYR A 693 -16.08 11.25 -33.71
CA TYR A 693 -16.30 12.69 -33.82
C TYR A 693 -17.73 13.07 -33.42
N ILE A 694 -18.75 12.32 -33.89
CA ILE A 694 -20.14 12.57 -33.55
C ILE A 694 -20.39 12.36 -32.07
N ASP A 695 -19.86 11.29 -31.46
CA ASP A 695 -20.03 10.97 -30.05
C ASP A 695 -19.31 11.97 -29.15
N CYS A 696 -18.08 12.39 -29.52
CA CYS A 696 -17.29 13.37 -28.77
C CYS A 696 -16.20 13.98 -29.68
N PRO A 697 -16.34 15.25 -30.11
CA PRO A 697 -15.36 15.94 -30.93
C PRO A 697 -13.96 15.96 -30.31
N LEU A 698 -13.88 16.15 -28.98
CA LEU A 698 -12.59 16.15 -28.28
C LEU A 698 -11.91 14.78 -28.31
N ARG A 699 -12.66 13.68 -28.15
CA ARG A 699 -12.13 12.33 -28.26
C ARG A 699 -11.53 12.08 -29.65
N PHE A 700 -12.20 12.51 -30.71
CA PHE A 700 -11.69 12.45 -32.06
C PHE A 700 -10.38 13.23 -32.22
N CYS A 701 -10.32 14.46 -31.68
CA CYS A 701 -9.12 15.28 -31.71
C CYS A 701 -7.95 14.56 -31.03
N LEU A 702 -8.12 14.11 -29.79
CA LEU A 702 -7.06 13.45 -29.02
C LEU A 702 -6.57 12.17 -29.71
N SER A 703 -7.49 11.28 -30.13
CA SER A 703 -7.09 9.98 -30.70
C SER A 703 -6.67 10.05 -32.18
N SER A 704 -7.39 10.81 -33.02
CA SER A 704 -7.21 10.73 -34.47
C SER A 704 -6.37 11.86 -35.07
N VAL A 705 -6.51 13.07 -34.50
CA VAL A 705 -5.72 14.23 -34.95
C VAL A 705 -4.38 14.25 -34.23
N MET A 706 -4.36 14.20 -32.91
CA MET A 706 -3.13 14.25 -32.09
C MET A 706 -2.44 12.89 -31.96
N GLY A 707 -3.12 11.79 -32.27
CA GLY A 707 -2.54 10.44 -32.23
C GLY A 707 -2.27 9.88 -30.82
N LEU A 708 -2.93 10.45 -29.80
CA LEU A 708 -2.80 9.93 -28.44
C LEU A 708 -3.46 8.55 -28.34
N GLN A 709 -2.71 7.61 -27.82
CA GLN A 709 -3.16 6.23 -27.59
C GLN A 709 -2.91 5.86 -26.14
N GLU A 710 -3.71 4.95 -25.62
CA GLU A 710 -3.45 4.27 -24.35
C GLU A 710 -2.20 3.40 -24.52
N GLU A 711 -1.35 3.34 -23.50
CA GLU A 711 -0.21 2.41 -23.55
C GLU A 711 -0.73 0.97 -23.60
N ASP A 712 -0.08 0.16 -24.42
CA ASP A 712 -0.43 -1.25 -24.50
C ASP A 712 -0.13 -1.94 -23.16
N GLU A 713 -1.13 -2.62 -22.61
CA GLU A 713 -1.02 -3.42 -21.40
C GLU A 713 -1.10 -4.91 -21.74
N ILE A 714 -0.47 -5.74 -20.89
CA ILE A 714 -0.56 -7.19 -21.03
C ILE A 714 -1.97 -7.64 -20.63
N THR A 715 -2.68 -8.26 -21.56
CA THR A 715 -4.02 -8.78 -21.33
C THR A 715 -3.98 -10.29 -21.10
N GLU A 716 -4.53 -10.76 -19.97
CA GLU A 716 -4.52 -12.19 -19.61
C GLU A 716 -5.67 -12.97 -20.26
N SER A 717 -6.72 -12.28 -20.66
CA SER A 717 -7.91 -12.87 -21.30
C SER A 717 -8.40 -12.02 -22.44
N VAL A 718 -9.06 -12.67 -23.39
CA VAL A 718 -9.63 -11.99 -24.58
C VAL A 718 -10.78 -11.09 -24.19
N GLU A 719 -10.59 -9.78 -24.37
CA GLU A 719 -11.62 -8.76 -24.19
C GLU A 719 -12.63 -8.73 -25.35
N ASN A 720 -13.76 -8.03 -25.16
CA ASN A 720 -14.86 -7.96 -26.14
C ASN A 720 -14.41 -7.45 -27.52
N ARG A 721 -13.45 -6.51 -27.57
CA ARG A 721 -12.91 -5.99 -28.84
C ARG A 721 -12.15 -7.07 -29.60
N LEU A 722 -11.24 -7.74 -28.91
CA LEU A 722 -10.39 -8.77 -29.47
C LEU A 722 -11.21 -10.04 -29.84
N PHE A 723 -12.26 -10.33 -29.04
CA PHE A 723 -13.24 -11.37 -29.38
C PHE A 723 -13.86 -11.13 -30.77
N GLY A 724 -14.26 -9.89 -31.07
CA GLY A 724 -14.76 -9.51 -32.39
C GLY A 724 -13.71 -9.74 -33.48
N SER A 725 -12.48 -9.25 -33.28
CA SER A 725 -11.39 -9.37 -34.26
C SER A 725 -11.04 -10.84 -34.58
N ILE A 726 -11.02 -11.72 -33.54
CA ILE A 726 -10.79 -13.16 -33.74
C ILE A 726 -11.92 -13.78 -34.55
N LEU A 727 -13.20 -13.46 -34.26
CA LEU A 727 -14.34 -13.96 -35.02
C LEU A 727 -14.26 -13.54 -36.50
N HIS A 728 -13.99 -12.26 -36.78
CA HIS A 728 -13.82 -11.74 -38.15
C HIS A 728 -12.69 -12.47 -38.91
N ARG A 729 -11.53 -12.64 -38.24
CA ARG A 729 -10.38 -13.32 -38.84
C ARG A 729 -10.67 -14.76 -39.21
N VAL A 730 -11.40 -15.49 -38.33
CA VAL A 730 -11.81 -16.88 -38.64
C VAL A 730 -12.84 -16.93 -39.76
N MET A 731 -13.82 -16.02 -39.80
CA MET A 731 -14.83 -15.93 -40.87
C MET A 731 -14.17 -15.60 -42.20
N GLU A 732 -13.21 -14.65 -42.25
CA GLU A 732 -12.39 -14.40 -43.42
C GLU A 732 -11.69 -15.69 -43.91
N GLY A 733 -10.99 -16.37 -42.97
CA GLY A 733 -10.23 -17.59 -43.31
C GLY A 733 -11.09 -18.76 -43.78
N ILE A 734 -12.39 -18.81 -43.45
CA ILE A 734 -13.33 -19.81 -43.94
C ILE A 734 -13.73 -19.52 -45.39
N TYR A 735 -14.13 -18.27 -45.71
CA TYR A 735 -14.69 -17.92 -47.01
C TYR A 735 -13.66 -17.52 -48.07
N LYS A 736 -12.47 -17.06 -47.68
CA LYS A 736 -11.40 -16.58 -48.59
C LYS A 736 -11.08 -17.50 -49.78
N PRO A 737 -11.08 -18.87 -49.64
CA PRO A 737 -10.83 -19.76 -50.75
C PRO A 737 -11.90 -19.72 -51.87
N LEU A 738 -13.11 -19.22 -51.57
CA LEU A 738 -14.26 -19.17 -52.47
C LEU A 738 -14.50 -17.78 -53.08
N CYS A 739 -13.51 -16.91 -53.12
CA CYS A 739 -13.66 -15.56 -53.66
C CYS A 739 -14.18 -15.60 -55.11
N ASN A 740 -15.28 -14.88 -55.39
CA ASN A 740 -16.03 -14.89 -56.63
C ASN A 740 -16.61 -16.27 -57.07
N ALA A 741 -16.81 -17.19 -56.14
CA ALA A 741 -17.41 -18.50 -56.39
C ALA A 741 -18.78 -18.64 -55.72
N THR A 742 -19.58 -19.59 -56.23
CA THR A 742 -20.89 -19.91 -55.63
C THR A 742 -20.70 -20.78 -54.41
N VAL A 743 -21.28 -20.36 -53.29
CA VAL A 743 -21.35 -21.10 -52.04
C VAL A 743 -22.66 -21.88 -52.01
N ASP A 744 -22.58 -23.21 -51.94
CA ASP A 744 -23.74 -24.08 -51.88
C ASP A 744 -23.95 -24.70 -50.50
N LYS A 745 -25.15 -25.31 -50.30
CA LYS A 745 -25.52 -25.95 -49.02
C LYS A 745 -24.63 -27.11 -48.64
N ALA A 746 -24.09 -27.85 -49.62
CA ALA A 746 -23.27 -29.03 -49.40
C ALA A 746 -21.89 -28.63 -48.85
N TRP A 747 -21.27 -27.61 -49.47
CA TRP A 747 -20.00 -27.07 -49.00
C TRP A 747 -20.12 -26.54 -47.54
N LEU A 748 -21.14 -25.71 -47.26
CA LEU A 748 -21.39 -25.22 -45.91
C LEU A 748 -21.61 -26.38 -44.92
N GLY A 749 -22.34 -27.41 -45.30
CA GLY A 749 -22.51 -28.63 -44.53
C GLY A 749 -21.19 -29.31 -44.19
N SER A 750 -20.25 -29.39 -45.17
CA SER A 750 -18.92 -29.97 -44.95
C SER A 750 -18.06 -29.15 -43.98
N VAL A 751 -18.11 -27.81 -44.06
CA VAL A 751 -17.42 -26.92 -43.13
C VAL A 751 -17.97 -27.05 -41.71
N ILE A 752 -19.30 -27.09 -41.54
CA ILE A 752 -19.97 -27.27 -40.24
C ILE A 752 -19.62 -28.61 -39.60
N ALA A 753 -19.46 -29.68 -40.44
CA ALA A 753 -19.13 -31.02 -39.93
C ALA A 753 -17.65 -31.14 -39.51
N ASN A 754 -16.74 -30.40 -40.13
CA ASN A 754 -15.31 -30.45 -39.84
C ASN A 754 -14.93 -29.53 -38.67
N ARG A 755 -15.26 -29.98 -37.45
CA ARG A 755 -15.01 -29.23 -36.22
C ARG A 755 -13.53 -29.05 -35.87
N GLU A 756 -12.71 -30.01 -36.23
CA GLU A 756 -11.28 -30.00 -35.95
C GLU A 756 -10.59 -28.88 -36.74
N ASN A 757 -10.87 -28.77 -38.05
CA ASN A 757 -10.35 -27.67 -38.87
C ASN A 757 -10.87 -26.30 -38.38
N LEU A 758 -12.14 -26.22 -37.94
CA LEU A 758 -12.68 -24.97 -37.45
C LEU A 758 -11.95 -24.54 -36.15
N ARG A 759 -11.69 -25.50 -35.27
CA ARG A 759 -10.96 -25.21 -34.00
C ARG A 759 -9.52 -24.82 -34.29
N HIS A 760 -8.85 -25.48 -35.22
CA HIS A 760 -7.50 -25.10 -35.64
C HIS A 760 -7.44 -23.66 -36.16
N LYS A 761 -8.40 -23.22 -36.98
CA LYS A 761 -8.49 -21.83 -37.46
C LYS A 761 -8.72 -20.83 -36.34
N ILE A 762 -9.46 -21.21 -35.28
CA ILE A 762 -9.64 -20.37 -34.08
C ILE A 762 -8.30 -20.26 -33.34
N ASP A 763 -7.60 -21.38 -33.13
CA ASP A 763 -6.31 -21.39 -32.44
C ASP A 763 -5.23 -20.61 -33.22
N GLU A 764 -5.22 -20.66 -34.56
CA GLU A 764 -4.39 -19.79 -35.42
C GLU A 764 -4.71 -18.30 -35.23
N ALA A 765 -5.99 -17.93 -35.16
CA ALA A 765 -6.40 -16.55 -34.96
C ALA A 765 -6.03 -16.05 -33.56
N PHE A 766 -6.06 -16.91 -32.54
CA PHE A 766 -5.54 -16.59 -31.20
C PHE A 766 -4.02 -16.38 -31.23
N ALA A 767 -3.27 -17.24 -31.91
CA ALA A 767 -1.81 -17.09 -32.06
C ALA A 767 -1.44 -15.78 -32.74
N GLU A 768 -2.19 -15.37 -33.77
CA GLU A 768 -1.94 -14.14 -34.52
C GLU A 768 -2.35 -12.88 -33.74
N LEU A 769 -3.56 -12.86 -33.17
CA LEU A 769 -4.17 -11.62 -32.64
C LEU A 769 -4.04 -11.44 -31.13
N PHE A 770 -3.92 -12.52 -30.37
CA PHE A 770 -3.82 -12.45 -28.92
C PHE A 770 -2.39 -12.66 -28.41
N PHE A 771 -1.70 -13.68 -28.94
CA PHE A 771 -0.32 -13.97 -28.55
C PHE A 771 0.72 -13.25 -29.43
N HIS A 772 0.29 -12.60 -30.50
CA HIS A 772 1.16 -11.92 -31.48
C HIS A 772 2.31 -12.81 -32.02
N THR A 773 2.08 -14.13 -32.06
CA THR A 773 3.03 -15.16 -32.54
C THR A 773 2.43 -15.95 -33.72
N PRO A 774 2.30 -15.34 -34.92
CA PRO A 774 1.70 -16.03 -36.06
C PRO A 774 2.48 -17.30 -36.42
N GLY A 775 1.74 -18.43 -36.50
CA GLY A 775 2.32 -19.76 -36.80
C GLY A 775 2.76 -20.57 -35.56
N ASP A 776 2.84 -19.99 -34.39
CA ASP A 776 3.10 -20.70 -33.12
C ASP A 776 1.78 -20.99 -32.39
N VAL A 777 1.07 -22.03 -32.86
CA VAL A 777 -0.22 -22.42 -32.29
C VAL A 777 -0.02 -23.17 -30.98
N ARG A 778 -0.49 -22.58 -29.86
CA ARG A 778 -0.38 -23.15 -28.51
C ARG A 778 -1.75 -23.62 -27.99
N PRO A 779 -1.80 -24.67 -27.17
CA PRO A 779 -3.04 -25.09 -26.52
C PRO A 779 -3.64 -23.98 -25.68
N LEU A 780 -4.90 -23.63 -25.91
CA LEU A 780 -5.63 -22.64 -25.13
C LEU A 780 -6.07 -23.24 -23.79
N THR A 781 -5.85 -22.52 -22.71
CA THR A 781 -6.18 -22.95 -21.34
C THR A 781 -7.04 -21.92 -20.60
N GLY A 782 -7.69 -22.31 -19.53
CA GLY A 782 -8.46 -21.43 -18.67
C GLY A 782 -9.58 -20.68 -19.41
N GLN A 783 -9.69 -19.37 -19.19
CA GLN A 783 -10.73 -18.51 -19.74
C GLN A 783 -10.63 -18.40 -21.27
N ASN A 784 -9.42 -18.43 -21.85
CA ASN A 784 -9.22 -18.36 -23.30
C ASN A 784 -9.78 -19.61 -24.01
N SER A 785 -9.69 -20.80 -23.41
CA SER A 785 -10.35 -22.02 -23.92
C SER A 785 -11.87 -21.90 -23.95
N LEU A 786 -12.48 -21.29 -22.92
CA LEU A 786 -13.93 -21.02 -22.88
C LEU A 786 -14.33 -20.01 -23.94
N THR A 787 -13.52 -18.96 -24.14
CA THR A 787 -13.74 -17.93 -25.16
C THR A 787 -13.66 -18.53 -26.56
N ALA A 788 -12.68 -19.39 -26.85
CA ALA A 788 -12.58 -20.12 -28.11
C ALA A 788 -13.80 -21.01 -28.38
N ALA A 789 -14.29 -21.71 -27.36
CA ALA A 789 -15.51 -22.52 -27.47
C ALA A 789 -16.79 -21.67 -27.70
N MET A 790 -16.82 -20.45 -27.18
CA MET A 790 -17.91 -19.49 -27.48
C MET A 790 -17.83 -18.99 -28.92
N ILE A 791 -16.64 -18.62 -29.40
CA ILE A 791 -16.43 -18.18 -30.77
C ILE A 791 -16.82 -19.31 -31.74
N GLU A 792 -16.43 -20.55 -31.49
CA GLU A 792 -16.84 -21.72 -32.26
C GLU A 792 -18.38 -21.80 -32.37
N LYS A 793 -19.10 -21.66 -31.26
CA LYS A 793 -20.58 -21.70 -31.26
C LYS A 793 -21.19 -20.58 -32.10
N TYR A 794 -20.64 -19.38 -32.09
CA TYR A 794 -21.13 -18.25 -32.87
C TYR A 794 -20.87 -18.46 -34.35
N ILE A 795 -19.68 -18.89 -34.76
CA ILE A 795 -19.33 -19.20 -36.14
C ILE A 795 -20.27 -20.25 -36.70
N LEU A 796 -20.55 -21.31 -35.95
CA LEU A 796 -21.47 -22.35 -36.40
C LEU A 796 -22.90 -21.85 -36.59
N ARG A 797 -23.34 -20.87 -35.76
CA ARG A 797 -24.67 -20.26 -36.00
C ARG A 797 -24.68 -19.41 -37.25
N ILE A 798 -23.62 -18.63 -37.53
CA ILE A 798 -23.47 -17.85 -38.76
C ILE A 798 -23.52 -18.79 -39.95
N LEU A 799 -22.71 -19.86 -39.96
CA LEU A 799 -22.65 -20.80 -41.06
C LEU A 799 -23.99 -21.52 -41.33
N ARG A 800 -24.77 -21.85 -40.28
CA ARG A 800 -26.11 -22.44 -40.40
C ARG A 800 -27.11 -21.44 -41.02
N TYR A 801 -27.03 -20.18 -40.57
CA TYR A 801 -27.87 -19.15 -41.19
C TYR A 801 -27.51 -18.95 -42.65
N ASP A 802 -26.23 -18.88 -43.01
CA ASP A 802 -25.74 -18.80 -44.39
C ASP A 802 -26.16 -20.02 -45.20
N GLN A 803 -26.19 -21.22 -44.61
CA GLN A 803 -26.68 -22.43 -45.25
C GLN A 803 -28.18 -22.33 -45.63
N SER A 804 -28.98 -21.59 -44.87
CA SER A 804 -30.39 -21.33 -45.18
C SER A 804 -30.56 -20.39 -46.37
N LEU A 805 -29.59 -19.50 -46.60
CA LEU A 805 -29.57 -18.54 -47.73
C LEU A 805 -28.94 -19.09 -49.01
N ALA A 806 -28.19 -20.19 -48.92
CA ALA A 806 -27.48 -20.76 -50.04
C ALA A 806 -28.45 -21.33 -51.07
N PRO A 807 -28.16 -21.21 -52.43
CA PRO A 807 -26.87 -20.77 -52.98
C PRO A 807 -26.74 -19.25 -53.07
N PHE A 808 -25.50 -18.74 -52.88
CA PHE A 808 -25.13 -17.33 -53.10
C PHE A 808 -23.69 -17.22 -53.65
N VAL A 809 -23.34 -16.09 -54.29
CA VAL A 809 -21.97 -15.86 -54.76
C VAL A 809 -21.22 -15.06 -53.70
N TYR A 810 -20.16 -15.64 -53.15
CA TYR A 810 -19.27 -14.91 -52.23
C TYR A 810 -18.31 -14.02 -53.02
N VAL A 811 -18.39 -12.68 -52.81
CA VAL A 811 -17.60 -11.70 -53.58
C VAL A 811 -16.25 -11.43 -52.93
N GLY A 812 -16.23 -11.37 -51.58
CA GLY A 812 -15.00 -11.16 -50.82
C GLY A 812 -15.24 -10.72 -49.36
N SER A 813 -14.18 -10.76 -48.55
CA SER A 813 -14.15 -10.27 -47.15
C SER A 813 -12.96 -9.34 -46.91
N GLU A 814 -13.03 -8.56 -45.83
CA GLU A 814 -11.99 -7.62 -45.36
C GLU A 814 -11.48 -6.70 -46.49
N ARG A 815 -12.42 -6.34 -47.42
CA ARG A 815 -12.09 -5.56 -48.59
C ARG A 815 -11.83 -4.11 -48.19
N ARG A 816 -10.57 -3.67 -48.37
CA ARG A 816 -10.20 -2.27 -48.19
C ARG A 816 -10.70 -1.44 -49.38
N ILE A 817 -11.46 -0.40 -49.08
CA ILE A 817 -11.93 0.60 -50.05
C ILE A 817 -11.40 1.97 -49.61
N LEU A 818 -10.96 2.76 -50.61
CA LEU A 818 -10.60 4.18 -50.44
C LEU A 818 -11.51 4.98 -51.35
N SER A 819 -12.09 6.03 -50.84
CA SER A 819 -12.98 6.94 -51.57
C SER A 819 -12.75 8.39 -51.14
N ALA A 820 -13.19 9.34 -51.97
CA ALA A 820 -13.05 10.74 -51.66
C ALA A 820 -14.44 11.41 -51.66
N PHE A 821 -14.89 11.87 -50.46
CA PHE A 821 -16.18 12.53 -50.27
C PHE A 821 -16.08 14.05 -50.51
N PRO A 822 -16.95 14.67 -51.34
CA PRO A 822 -16.90 16.10 -51.61
C PRO A 822 -17.57 16.93 -50.48
N LEU A 823 -16.87 17.95 -49.99
CA LEU A 823 -17.39 18.95 -49.07
C LEU A 823 -18.11 20.09 -49.83
N SER A 824 -18.87 20.90 -49.11
CA SER A 824 -19.60 22.05 -49.66
C SER A 824 -18.67 23.12 -50.26
N ASP A 825 -17.44 23.22 -49.78
CA ASP A 825 -16.42 24.19 -50.20
C ASP A 825 -15.56 23.69 -51.39
N GLY A 826 -15.83 22.50 -51.87
CA GLY A 826 -15.10 21.89 -52.99
C GLY A 826 -13.90 21.05 -52.58
N ARG A 827 -13.46 21.08 -51.35
CA ARG A 827 -12.42 20.16 -50.79
C ARG A 827 -12.96 18.74 -50.76
N ARG A 828 -12.07 17.76 -50.74
CA ARG A 828 -12.45 16.35 -50.67
C ARG A 828 -11.84 15.69 -49.47
N VAL A 829 -12.66 14.96 -48.72
CA VAL A 829 -12.24 14.17 -47.52
C VAL A 829 -11.91 12.73 -47.95
N ARG A 830 -10.75 12.24 -47.57
CA ARG A 830 -10.38 10.85 -47.79
C ARG A 830 -11.08 9.94 -46.80
N LEU A 831 -11.77 8.93 -47.35
CA LEU A 831 -12.46 7.91 -46.57
C LEU A 831 -11.78 6.54 -46.80
N LYS A 832 -11.70 5.75 -45.75
CA LYS A 832 -11.30 4.35 -45.79
C LYS A 832 -12.34 3.45 -45.12
N GLY A 833 -12.57 2.28 -45.70
CA GLY A 833 -13.46 1.28 -45.15
C GLY A 833 -12.87 -0.12 -45.31
N TYR A 834 -13.19 -0.98 -44.36
CA TYR A 834 -12.96 -2.41 -44.43
C TYR A 834 -14.31 -3.08 -44.32
N ILE A 835 -14.75 -3.76 -45.43
CA ILE A 835 -16.04 -4.41 -45.45
C ILE A 835 -15.84 -5.85 -45.02
N ASP A 836 -16.49 -6.26 -43.92
CA ASP A 836 -16.34 -7.60 -43.35
C ASP A 836 -16.67 -8.69 -44.34
N ARG A 837 -17.76 -8.53 -45.14
CA ARG A 837 -18.16 -9.46 -46.15
C ARG A 837 -19.06 -8.84 -47.21
N LEU A 838 -18.84 -9.25 -48.48
CA LEU A 838 -19.69 -8.94 -49.62
C LEU A 838 -20.13 -10.26 -50.25
N ASP A 839 -21.44 -10.38 -50.55
CA ASP A 839 -22.02 -11.50 -51.27
C ASP A 839 -23.17 -11.04 -52.18
N GLU A 840 -23.41 -11.82 -53.20
CA GLU A 840 -24.53 -11.64 -54.13
C GLU A 840 -25.62 -12.65 -53.79
N VAL A 841 -26.77 -12.15 -53.36
CA VAL A 841 -27.95 -12.91 -52.94
C VAL A 841 -29.17 -12.31 -53.61
N ASP A 842 -30.02 -13.09 -54.20
CA ASP A 842 -31.30 -12.65 -54.84
C ASP A 842 -31.16 -11.44 -55.78
N ARG A 843 -30.12 -11.39 -56.58
CA ARG A 843 -29.77 -10.28 -57.49
C ARG A 843 -29.49 -8.94 -56.78
N SER A 844 -29.11 -8.99 -55.51
CA SER A 844 -28.66 -7.83 -54.77
C SER A 844 -27.23 -8.06 -54.28
N LEU A 845 -26.40 -7.02 -54.27
CA LEU A 845 -25.07 -7.05 -53.61
C LEU A 845 -25.28 -6.72 -52.14
N ARG A 846 -25.14 -7.74 -51.29
CA ARG A 846 -25.33 -7.62 -49.85
C ARG A 846 -24.02 -7.27 -49.18
N ILE A 847 -24.06 -6.27 -48.31
CA ILE A 847 -22.98 -5.82 -47.45
C ILE A 847 -23.26 -6.39 -46.05
N VAL A 848 -22.43 -7.27 -45.53
CA VAL A 848 -22.61 -7.88 -44.22
C VAL A 848 -21.53 -7.37 -43.27
N ASP A 849 -21.97 -6.89 -42.11
CA ASP A 849 -21.11 -6.42 -41.01
C ASP A 849 -21.42 -7.28 -39.76
N TYR A 850 -20.40 -7.89 -39.15
CA TYR A 850 -20.54 -8.74 -37.98
C TYR A 850 -20.42 -7.93 -36.71
N LYS A 851 -21.39 -8.02 -35.80
CA LYS A 851 -21.40 -7.34 -34.51
C LYS A 851 -21.51 -8.32 -33.35
N THR A 852 -20.51 -8.37 -32.45
CA THR A 852 -20.47 -9.23 -31.28
C THR A 852 -21.14 -8.61 -30.07
N GLY A 853 -21.48 -7.32 -30.12
CA GLY A 853 -22.16 -6.56 -29.08
C GLY A 853 -23.63 -6.93 -28.90
N THR A 854 -24.30 -6.22 -27.97
CA THR A 854 -25.75 -6.36 -27.75
C THR A 854 -26.53 -5.84 -28.97
N GLU A 855 -27.56 -6.58 -29.38
CA GLU A 855 -28.44 -6.21 -30.47
C GLU A 855 -29.08 -4.84 -30.23
N LYS A 856 -28.96 -3.93 -31.21
CA LYS A 856 -29.68 -2.69 -31.29
C LYS A 856 -30.77 -2.76 -32.34
N LYS A 857 -31.79 -1.91 -32.23
CA LYS A 857 -32.81 -1.82 -33.26
C LYS A 857 -32.16 -1.35 -34.59
N MET A 858 -32.30 -2.11 -35.67
CA MET A 858 -31.73 -1.77 -36.98
C MET A 858 -32.71 -0.91 -37.78
N GLN A 859 -33.15 0.21 -37.21
CA GLN A 859 -34.15 1.09 -37.85
C GLN A 859 -33.86 2.57 -37.52
N PHE A 860 -34.20 3.48 -38.43
CA PHE A 860 -34.09 4.91 -38.29
C PHE A 860 -35.22 5.59 -39.10
N ALA A 861 -35.60 6.82 -38.73
CA ALA A 861 -36.65 7.54 -39.47
C ALA A 861 -36.08 8.21 -40.72
N THR A 862 -35.01 8.97 -40.59
CA THR A 862 -34.31 9.64 -41.68
C THR A 862 -32.80 9.37 -41.59
N PRO A 863 -32.07 9.44 -42.72
CA PRO A 863 -30.60 9.33 -42.68
C PRO A 863 -29.91 10.36 -41.77
N ALA A 864 -30.53 11.55 -41.54
CA ALA A 864 -30.02 12.57 -40.63
C ALA A 864 -29.92 12.04 -39.17
N ASP A 865 -30.86 11.17 -38.75
CA ASP A 865 -30.86 10.57 -37.40
C ASP A 865 -29.59 9.78 -37.08
N LEU A 866 -28.93 9.25 -38.12
CA LEU A 866 -27.69 8.46 -37.96
C LEU A 866 -26.48 9.34 -37.58
N PHE A 867 -26.57 10.63 -37.83
CA PHE A 867 -25.54 11.64 -37.60
C PHE A 867 -25.87 12.59 -36.44
N ASP A 868 -27.05 12.43 -35.83
CA ASP A 868 -27.53 13.27 -34.72
C ASP A 868 -26.82 12.99 -33.41
N ARG A 869 -26.09 13.96 -32.85
CA ARG A 869 -25.40 13.90 -31.56
C ARG A 869 -26.34 13.76 -30.37
N ASP A 870 -27.51 14.41 -30.45
CA ASP A 870 -28.44 14.46 -29.31
C ASP A 870 -29.08 13.13 -29.00
N LYS A 871 -29.02 12.16 -29.93
CA LYS A 871 -29.42 10.76 -29.71
C LYS A 871 -28.44 9.96 -28.84
N GLY A 872 -27.21 10.44 -28.63
CA GLY A 872 -26.20 9.84 -27.80
C GLY A 872 -26.04 8.33 -28.02
N LEU A 873 -26.11 7.52 -26.96
CA LEU A 873 -25.99 6.06 -27.04
C LEU A 873 -27.13 5.37 -27.82
N ASN A 874 -28.25 6.06 -28.03
CA ASN A 874 -29.40 5.51 -28.82
C ASN A 874 -29.18 5.63 -30.34
N ARG A 875 -28.16 6.36 -30.79
CA ARG A 875 -27.82 6.50 -32.19
C ARG A 875 -27.42 5.15 -32.80
N GLN A 876 -27.86 4.91 -34.02
CA GLN A 876 -27.62 3.65 -34.71
C GLN A 876 -26.26 3.67 -35.48
N SER A 877 -25.16 3.71 -34.71
CA SER A 877 -23.79 3.82 -35.23
C SER A 877 -23.38 2.68 -36.17
N ALA A 878 -23.85 1.45 -35.90
CA ALA A 878 -23.60 0.29 -36.75
C ALA A 878 -24.31 0.40 -38.11
N VAL A 879 -25.53 0.92 -38.11
CA VAL A 879 -26.28 1.20 -39.35
C VAL A 879 -25.55 2.26 -40.16
N MET A 880 -25.16 3.38 -39.54
CA MET A 880 -24.36 4.41 -40.22
C MET A 880 -23.09 3.85 -40.87
N GLN A 881 -22.38 2.96 -40.17
CA GLN A 881 -21.16 2.32 -40.68
C GLN A 881 -21.41 1.56 -41.97
N VAL A 882 -22.44 0.72 -41.99
CA VAL A 882 -22.75 -0.11 -43.17
C VAL A 882 -23.24 0.75 -44.33
N LEU A 883 -24.00 1.85 -44.05
CA LEU A 883 -24.42 2.80 -45.09
C LEU A 883 -23.25 3.62 -45.65
N ILE A 884 -22.23 3.97 -44.85
CA ILE A 884 -20.96 4.55 -45.36
C ILE A 884 -20.28 3.56 -46.31
N TYR A 885 -20.25 2.28 -45.99
CA TYR A 885 -19.67 1.28 -46.86
C TYR A 885 -20.46 1.12 -48.19
N ALA A 886 -21.79 1.19 -48.12
CA ALA A 886 -22.64 1.19 -49.30
C ALA A 886 -22.38 2.42 -50.20
N TRP A 887 -22.25 3.60 -49.59
CA TRP A 887 -21.87 4.82 -50.30
C TRP A 887 -20.50 4.68 -50.98
N MET A 888 -19.48 4.14 -50.29
CA MET A 888 -18.14 3.96 -50.86
C MET A 888 -18.14 2.98 -52.03
N LEU A 889 -18.90 1.88 -51.93
CA LEU A 889 -19.05 0.94 -53.07
C LEU A 889 -19.72 1.60 -54.31
N HIS A 890 -20.71 2.46 -54.06
CA HIS A 890 -21.38 3.20 -55.12
C HIS A 890 -20.45 4.24 -55.78
N ALA A 891 -19.77 5.04 -54.96
CA ALA A 891 -18.87 6.11 -55.43
C ALA A 891 -17.69 5.58 -56.26
N GLU A 892 -17.18 4.36 -55.95
CA GLU A 892 -16.07 3.71 -56.68
C GLU A 892 -16.56 2.78 -57.79
N ASN A 893 -17.86 2.81 -58.13
CA ASN A 893 -18.48 1.96 -59.16
C ASN A 893 -18.23 0.44 -58.94
N LEU A 894 -18.22 -0.03 -57.70
CA LEU A 894 -17.95 -1.40 -57.31
C LEU A 894 -19.23 -2.23 -57.09
N THR A 895 -20.40 -1.74 -57.48
CA THR A 895 -21.73 -2.33 -57.23
C THR A 895 -22.09 -3.49 -58.12
N ARG A 896 -21.30 -3.81 -59.17
CA ARG A 896 -21.62 -4.82 -60.21
C ARG A 896 -22.96 -4.58 -60.88
N SER A 897 -23.43 -3.34 -60.93
CA SER A 897 -24.77 -2.97 -61.46
C SER A 897 -25.93 -3.65 -60.69
N LEU A 898 -25.72 -4.04 -59.45
CA LEU A 898 -26.73 -4.64 -58.60
C LEU A 898 -27.19 -3.64 -57.51
N PRO A 899 -28.45 -3.70 -57.02
CA PRO A 899 -28.91 -2.98 -55.85
C PRO A 899 -28.04 -3.31 -54.63
N LEU A 900 -27.74 -2.29 -53.82
CA LEU A 900 -26.94 -2.46 -52.59
C LEU A 900 -27.87 -2.71 -51.39
N ARG A 901 -27.73 -3.89 -50.77
CA ARG A 901 -28.50 -4.29 -49.59
C ARG A 901 -27.62 -4.32 -48.34
N PRO A 902 -27.67 -3.30 -47.47
CA PRO A 902 -26.94 -3.31 -46.23
C PRO A 902 -27.55 -4.28 -45.20
N SER A 903 -26.69 -5.01 -44.46
CA SER A 903 -27.11 -6.04 -43.48
C SER A 903 -26.15 -6.07 -42.26
N ILE A 904 -26.67 -6.31 -41.09
CA ILE A 904 -25.87 -6.41 -39.84
C ILE A 904 -26.17 -7.74 -39.15
N TYR A 905 -25.14 -8.54 -38.93
CA TYR A 905 -25.25 -9.78 -38.18
C TYR A 905 -24.88 -9.54 -36.72
N TYR A 906 -25.88 -9.28 -35.85
CA TYR A 906 -25.67 -9.36 -34.39
C TYR A 906 -25.56 -10.81 -34.00
N VAL A 907 -24.33 -11.31 -33.80
CA VAL A 907 -24.05 -12.75 -33.65
C VAL A 907 -24.73 -13.39 -32.44
N ARG A 908 -25.04 -12.61 -31.39
CA ARG A 908 -25.81 -13.07 -30.23
C ARG A 908 -27.28 -13.32 -30.56
N SER A 909 -27.82 -12.58 -31.51
CA SER A 909 -29.23 -12.69 -31.94
C SER A 909 -29.50 -13.84 -32.86
N LEU A 910 -28.46 -14.42 -33.51
CA LEU A 910 -28.55 -15.62 -34.30
C LEU A 910 -29.10 -16.87 -33.56
N PHE A 911 -29.18 -16.81 -32.25
CA PHE A 911 -29.78 -17.85 -31.41
C PHE A 911 -31.32 -17.70 -31.26
N LYS A 912 -31.89 -16.58 -31.72
CA LYS A 912 -33.34 -16.36 -31.77
C LYS A 912 -33.94 -16.90 -33.09
N ASP A 913 -35.09 -17.49 -33.02
CA ASP A 913 -35.82 -17.99 -34.20
C ASP A 913 -36.30 -16.86 -35.14
N THR A 914 -36.32 -15.62 -34.60
CA THR A 914 -36.78 -14.42 -35.32
C THR A 914 -35.62 -13.54 -35.80
N PHE A 915 -34.41 -14.09 -36.01
CA PHE A 915 -33.26 -13.32 -36.47
C PHE A 915 -33.50 -12.74 -37.85
N ASP A 916 -33.38 -11.44 -37.98
CA ASP A 916 -33.44 -10.70 -39.25
C ASP A 916 -32.27 -9.68 -39.33
N PRO A 917 -31.34 -9.82 -40.30
CA PRO A 917 -30.19 -8.93 -40.46
C PRO A 917 -30.51 -7.64 -41.22
N SER A 918 -31.76 -7.42 -41.58
CA SER A 918 -32.16 -6.33 -42.48
C SER A 918 -32.29 -5.00 -41.77
N ILE A 919 -32.08 -3.93 -42.49
CA ILE A 919 -32.20 -2.54 -41.98
C ILE A 919 -33.51 -1.95 -42.53
N TYR A 920 -34.23 -1.18 -41.68
CA TYR A 920 -35.51 -0.62 -42.01
C TYR A 920 -35.54 0.90 -41.75
N THR A 921 -36.29 1.61 -42.62
CA THR A 921 -36.72 3.00 -42.32
C THR A 921 -38.07 2.94 -41.63
N LYS A 922 -38.20 3.66 -40.47
CA LYS A 922 -39.43 3.70 -39.68
C LYS A 922 -39.56 5.01 -38.96
N GLU A 923 -40.66 5.72 -39.15
CA GLU A 923 -40.97 6.92 -38.39
C GLU A 923 -41.27 6.61 -36.92
N GLU A 924 -40.88 7.54 -36.06
CA GLU A 924 -41.09 7.42 -34.62
C GLU A 924 -42.60 7.43 -34.29
N GLY A 925 -43.09 6.42 -33.55
CA GLY A 925 -44.50 6.28 -33.21
C GLY A 925 -45.35 5.40 -34.15
N GLN A 926 -44.85 5.01 -35.32
CA GLN A 926 -45.56 4.07 -36.19
C GLN A 926 -45.64 2.67 -35.58
N ARG A 927 -46.83 2.03 -35.63
CA ARG A 927 -47.06 0.63 -35.18
C ARG A 927 -46.77 -0.42 -36.27
N THR A 928 -46.64 -0.04 -37.53
CA THR A 928 -46.38 -0.90 -38.70
C THR A 928 -44.88 -1.20 -38.86
N TYR A 929 -44.57 -2.32 -39.56
CA TYR A 929 -43.18 -2.61 -39.95
C TYR A 929 -42.64 -1.46 -40.83
N GLY A 930 -41.38 -1.07 -40.63
CA GLY A 930 -40.72 -0.06 -41.44
C GLY A 930 -40.49 -0.55 -42.89
N LEU A 931 -40.14 0.35 -43.79
CA LEU A 931 -39.76 0.00 -45.17
C LEU A 931 -38.35 -0.64 -45.17
N LEU A 932 -38.21 -1.83 -45.77
CA LEU A 932 -36.93 -2.52 -45.93
C LEU A 932 -36.01 -1.72 -46.84
N ILE A 933 -34.75 -1.56 -46.46
CA ILE A 933 -33.70 -1.03 -47.33
C ILE A 933 -33.05 -2.19 -48.09
N ASP A 934 -33.51 -2.44 -49.29
CA ASP A 934 -33.00 -3.44 -50.23
C ASP A 934 -32.24 -2.82 -51.40
N ASP A 935 -32.41 -1.50 -51.64
CA ASP A 935 -31.63 -0.69 -52.58
C ASP A 935 -31.23 0.65 -51.92
N PHE A 936 -30.06 0.70 -51.31
CA PHE A 936 -29.53 1.92 -50.65
C PHE A 936 -29.48 3.11 -51.65
N VAL A 937 -29.09 2.86 -52.91
CA VAL A 937 -28.94 3.94 -53.90
C VAL A 937 -30.27 4.58 -54.24
N GLY A 938 -31.29 3.74 -54.48
CA GLY A 938 -32.62 4.24 -54.84
C GLY A 938 -33.41 4.82 -53.66
N GLN A 939 -33.17 4.36 -52.44
CA GLN A 939 -34.00 4.66 -51.27
C GLN A 939 -33.40 5.70 -50.31
N CYS A 940 -32.04 5.78 -50.21
CA CYS A 940 -31.41 6.54 -49.10
C CYS A 940 -30.28 7.48 -49.56
N LEU A 941 -29.65 7.26 -50.72
CA LEU A 941 -28.41 7.91 -51.10
C LEU A 941 -28.44 9.45 -51.04
N PRO A 942 -29.44 10.16 -51.63
CA PRO A 942 -29.43 11.63 -51.65
C PRO A 942 -29.44 12.24 -50.24
N ASP A 943 -30.36 11.77 -49.39
CA ASP A 943 -30.54 12.30 -48.03
C ASP A 943 -29.34 11.89 -47.11
N PHE A 944 -28.77 10.72 -47.34
CA PHE A 944 -27.58 10.27 -46.64
C PHE A 944 -26.35 11.13 -46.95
N GLU A 945 -26.15 11.46 -48.24
CA GLU A 945 -25.06 12.37 -48.66
C GLU A 945 -25.20 13.76 -48.02
N ILE A 946 -26.42 14.32 -47.96
CA ILE A 946 -26.69 15.61 -47.34
C ILE A 946 -26.31 15.58 -45.85
N ALA A 947 -26.76 14.54 -45.14
CA ALA A 947 -26.50 14.40 -43.70
C ALA A 947 -25.00 14.18 -43.43
N MET A 948 -24.33 13.34 -44.19
CA MET A 948 -22.90 13.09 -44.04
C MET A 948 -22.06 14.34 -44.37
N ARG A 949 -22.43 15.07 -45.42
CA ARG A 949 -21.78 16.34 -45.81
C ARG A 949 -21.86 17.37 -44.69
N HIS A 950 -23.00 17.50 -44.07
CA HIS A 950 -23.19 18.44 -42.94
C HIS A 950 -22.21 18.18 -41.79
N VAL A 951 -22.04 16.92 -41.38
CA VAL A 951 -21.11 16.55 -40.30
C VAL A 951 -19.65 16.72 -40.70
N LEU A 952 -19.30 16.38 -41.94
CA LEU A 952 -17.94 16.56 -42.44
C LEU A 952 -17.58 18.04 -42.64
N ASP A 953 -18.51 18.86 -43.15
CA ASP A 953 -18.29 20.31 -43.22
C ASP A 953 -18.04 20.91 -41.83
N GLU A 954 -18.83 20.52 -40.81
CA GLU A 954 -18.60 20.91 -39.39
C GLU A 954 -17.23 20.45 -38.88
N LEU A 955 -16.84 19.19 -39.16
CA LEU A 955 -15.56 18.66 -38.74
C LEU A 955 -14.38 19.49 -39.30
N PHE A 956 -14.47 19.95 -40.54
CA PHE A 956 -13.40 20.69 -41.23
C PHE A 956 -13.58 22.22 -41.19
N ASP A 957 -14.60 22.75 -40.51
CA ASP A 957 -14.72 24.19 -40.24
C ASP A 957 -13.75 24.61 -39.11
N PRO A 958 -12.74 25.45 -39.42
CA PRO A 958 -11.78 25.89 -38.41
C PRO A 958 -12.37 26.75 -37.31
N ARG A 959 -13.59 27.34 -37.51
CA ARG A 959 -14.27 28.15 -36.51
C ARG A 959 -14.95 27.35 -35.41
N ILE A 960 -15.19 26.05 -35.63
CA ILE A 960 -15.89 25.18 -34.71
C ILE A 960 -14.81 24.36 -33.94
N PRO A 961 -14.59 24.63 -32.63
CA PRO A 961 -13.57 23.93 -31.86
C PRO A 961 -13.95 22.48 -31.53
N PHE A 962 -12.95 21.68 -31.16
CA PHE A 962 -13.18 20.38 -30.56
C PHE A 962 -13.54 20.55 -29.07
N ILE A 963 -14.72 20.13 -28.67
CA ILE A 963 -15.26 20.27 -27.32
C ILE A 963 -15.64 18.89 -26.75
N GLN A 964 -15.68 18.81 -25.42
CA GLN A 964 -16.20 17.61 -24.73
C GLN A 964 -17.68 17.40 -25.05
N THR A 965 -18.09 16.12 -25.11
CA THR A 965 -19.52 15.77 -25.19
C THR A 965 -20.31 16.17 -23.93
N ASN A 966 -21.58 16.49 -24.11
CA ASN A 966 -22.51 16.70 -22.99
C ASN A 966 -23.04 15.37 -22.42
N GLU A 967 -22.94 14.27 -23.16
CA GLU A 967 -23.42 12.93 -22.78
C GLU A 967 -22.39 12.23 -21.88
N GLU A 968 -22.56 12.34 -20.56
CA GLU A 968 -21.62 11.76 -19.58
C GLU A 968 -21.52 10.24 -19.66
N LYS A 969 -22.59 9.54 -20.06
CA LYS A 969 -22.58 8.09 -20.24
C LYS A 969 -21.57 7.63 -21.28
N SER A 970 -21.37 8.44 -22.33
CA SER A 970 -20.35 8.20 -23.36
C SER A 970 -18.92 8.27 -22.82
N CYS A 971 -18.70 8.96 -21.69
CA CYS A 971 -17.41 9.05 -21.03
C CYS A 971 -17.08 7.84 -20.15
N SER A 972 -18.05 7.00 -19.76
CA SER A 972 -17.84 5.87 -18.82
C SER A 972 -16.80 4.87 -19.29
N TYR A 973 -16.66 4.70 -20.61
CA TYR A 973 -15.72 3.77 -21.25
C TYR A 973 -14.69 4.49 -22.14
N CYS A 974 -14.51 5.80 -21.93
CA CYS A 974 -13.57 6.60 -22.72
C CYS A 974 -12.17 6.51 -22.11
N THR A 975 -11.14 6.20 -22.93
CA THR A 975 -9.72 6.14 -22.50
C THR A 975 -9.22 7.49 -22.00
N PHE A 976 -9.75 8.60 -22.51
CA PHE A 976 -9.38 9.95 -22.11
C PHE A 976 -10.23 10.52 -20.95
N ARG A 977 -10.99 9.67 -20.25
CA ARG A 977 -11.90 10.12 -19.19
C ARG A 977 -11.18 10.90 -18.08
N GLU A 978 -10.02 10.40 -17.64
CA GLU A 978 -9.22 11.02 -16.58
C GLU A 978 -8.63 12.35 -17.03
N LEU A 979 -8.10 12.39 -18.26
CA LEU A 979 -7.61 13.62 -18.89
C LEU A 979 -8.72 14.68 -19.00
N CYS A 980 -9.96 14.23 -19.25
CA CYS A 980 -11.13 15.10 -19.33
C CYS A 980 -11.74 15.49 -17.99
N GLY A 981 -11.20 15.02 -16.84
CA GLY A 981 -11.74 15.28 -15.51
C GLY A 981 -13.12 14.66 -15.26
N ARG A 982 -13.58 13.67 -16.04
CA ARG A 982 -14.88 13.04 -15.89
C ARG A 982 -14.84 11.90 -14.88
N LYS A 983 -15.77 11.88 -13.93
CA LYS A 983 -15.89 10.80 -12.94
C LYS A 983 -16.39 9.50 -13.59
N LYS A 984 -15.99 8.35 -13.05
CA LYS A 984 -16.59 7.07 -13.41
C LYS A 984 -18.06 7.11 -12.97
N ALA A 985 -19.00 6.87 -13.89
CA ALA A 985 -20.39 6.73 -13.48
C ALA A 985 -20.48 5.60 -12.46
N VAL A 986 -20.96 5.90 -11.26
CA VAL A 986 -21.23 4.87 -10.24
C VAL A 986 -22.41 4.07 -10.76
N SER A 987 -22.15 2.80 -11.16
CA SER A 987 -23.14 1.86 -11.65
C SER A 987 -24.04 1.39 -10.52
#